data_940d30c9074704a5efe67a3633a91df5
#
_entry.id   940d30c9074704a5efe67a3633a91df5
#
_cell.length_a   1.000
_cell.length_b   1.000
_cell.length_c   1.000
_cell.angle_alpha   90.00
_cell.angle_beta   90.00
_cell.angle_gamma   90.00
#
_symmetry.space_group_name_H-M   'P 1'
#
loop_
_entity.id
_entity.type
_entity.pdbx_description
1 polymer ?
#
loop_
_entity_poly.entity_id
_entity_poly.type
_entity_poly.pdbx_seq_one_letter_code
_entity_poly.pdbx_strand_id
1 'polypeptide(L)'
;MRTCFPKDLLRATPLLLSLCAAGLARAQEASLPGIVVTATKQGTTVFETPASVDVVDGSAVEREGLRHLDDVAQQLPNVYFTDFSGGPGTVIIRGLGNGDEESDVASVGVQIDGVPLPLTSIAGNLFDIDRVEVLRGPQSLLHGQGNMAGLVALRSRDPGFTLGGTAQVDVGSHGRRRAGIGLDVPLSASTAARLTLGRDQSDGYVDNATLGRSDTSGWGANFARLKLLHKGDGGSELRLGLHHLDRNGRNDFFLRPGHVDARESVEGDAGRNNIEYTVLSAEYTRPLDAHTRLTLAAGASRAQWSYWTPTTLFGATNGYDLDLKGYHAEARIQRQASAASPFDWMAGFHVARTELNRPYLYDYVPYFRSATASQVDGTAVAAFGEAGWHVAPRWRLAAGLRLAHDRRELAWRSDQNGAVQSLERTVGNTVWLPQLTLEYRPDERQFAWARVSRGYKAAGFNVYATQSVAAGDPYEPEYAHHAELGWRIQGAQDAQEGWSASAVAFHTRLRDQQVVVQGLGGATMTDNAGRSHVQGLELSGTLRPARGLALGAQAGYAKAVYDEYLRGSTDYAGQQFSATPRSSIGATLNWRPAQDWELGLSVRRIGKTYVQTNRQLDGAYTLVDAHLSWYGRGWTLGIYGKNLGDASYLTRAISDGAGGVLSVAGAPRTFGVRVAYDF
;
A
#
# COMPACT_ATOMS: atom_id res chain seq x y z
N MET A 1 -18.23 27.26 -27.48
CA MET A 1 -17.82 26.63 -28.74
C MET A 1 -18.12 25.14 -28.64
N ARG A 2 -18.91 24.61 -29.59
CA ARG A 2 -19.35 23.21 -29.58
C ARG A 2 -18.23 22.38 -30.19
N THR A 3 -17.64 21.46 -29.46
CA THR A 3 -16.69 20.47 -29.98
C THR A 3 -17.44 19.18 -30.29
N CYS A 4 -17.45 18.82 -31.57
CA CYS A 4 -17.97 17.56 -32.11
C CYS A 4 -17.14 16.35 -31.60
N PHE A 5 -17.80 15.39 -30.99
CA PHE A 5 -17.26 14.03 -30.81
C PHE A 5 -17.54 13.19 -32.06
N PRO A 6 -16.58 12.45 -32.59
CA PRO A 6 -16.85 11.51 -33.68
C PRO A 6 -17.66 10.32 -33.18
N LYS A 7 -18.79 10.05 -33.85
CA LYS A 7 -19.79 8.99 -33.54
C LYS A 7 -19.39 7.60 -34.04
N ASP A 8 -18.16 7.33 -34.43
CA ASP A 8 -17.80 6.15 -35.21
C ASP A 8 -17.21 4.98 -34.40
N LEU A 9 -17.12 5.09 -33.07
CA LEU A 9 -16.57 4.01 -32.21
C LEU A 9 -17.59 2.96 -31.74
N LEU A 10 -18.86 3.06 -32.14
CA LEU A 10 -19.95 2.16 -31.72
C LEU A 10 -20.37 1.11 -32.76
N ARG A 11 -19.63 0.96 -33.88
CA ARG A 11 -19.99 0.02 -34.96
C ARG A 11 -19.07 -1.20 -35.12
N ALA A 12 -18.12 -1.45 -34.20
CA ALA A 12 -17.18 -2.58 -34.29
C ALA A 12 -17.54 -3.79 -33.40
N THR A 13 -18.74 -3.86 -32.84
CA THR A 13 -19.11 -4.85 -31.82
C THR A 13 -19.75 -6.18 -32.26
N PRO A 14 -20.03 -6.50 -33.54
CA PRO A 14 -20.58 -7.83 -33.83
C PRO A 14 -19.59 -8.85 -34.44
N LEU A 15 -18.29 -8.56 -34.62
CA LEU A 15 -17.38 -9.49 -35.32
C LEU A 15 -16.52 -10.39 -34.40
N LEU A 16 -16.58 -10.23 -33.09
CA LEU A 16 -15.75 -11.00 -32.13
C LEU A 16 -16.46 -12.21 -31.50
N LEU A 17 -17.71 -12.47 -31.86
CA LEU A 17 -18.52 -13.56 -31.24
C LEU A 17 -18.62 -14.84 -32.07
N SER A 18 -17.99 -14.94 -33.23
CA SER A 18 -18.21 -16.07 -34.15
C SER A 18 -17.04 -17.03 -34.38
N LEU A 19 -15.98 -17.00 -33.56
CA LEU A 19 -14.77 -17.84 -33.75
C LEU A 19 -14.53 -18.90 -32.65
N CYS A 20 -15.48 -19.20 -31.78
CA CYS A 20 -15.29 -20.15 -30.68
C CYS A 20 -16.08 -21.46 -30.87
N ALA A 21 -15.80 -22.22 -31.93
CA ALA A 21 -16.30 -23.57 -32.04
C ALA A 21 -15.35 -24.49 -32.81
N ALA A 22 -14.28 -24.97 -32.14
CA ALA A 22 -13.58 -26.21 -32.57
C ALA A 22 -12.61 -26.70 -31.44
N GLY A 23 -12.86 -27.90 -30.94
CA GLY A 23 -11.82 -28.82 -30.45
C GLY A 23 -11.55 -28.87 -28.95
N LEU A 24 -12.33 -29.64 -28.18
CA LEU A 24 -12.08 -30.03 -26.80
C LEU A 24 -11.35 -31.37 -26.73
N ALA A 25 -10.06 -31.35 -26.34
CA ALA A 25 -9.40 -32.53 -25.80
C ALA A 25 -9.13 -32.27 -24.30
N ARG A 26 -9.71 -33.12 -23.44
CA ARG A 26 -9.56 -33.06 -21.97
C ARG A 26 -8.19 -33.61 -21.55
N ALA A 27 -7.39 -32.80 -20.89
CA ALA A 27 -6.32 -33.26 -20.02
C ALA A 27 -6.66 -32.81 -18.57
N GLN A 28 -6.65 -33.74 -17.66
CA GLN A 28 -6.97 -33.57 -16.24
C GLN A 28 -5.76 -32.93 -15.58
N GLU A 29 -5.84 -31.68 -15.19
CA GLU A 29 -4.81 -30.99 -14.38
C GLU A 29 -5.33 -30.78 -12.95
N ALA A 30 -4.42 -30.99 -11.99
CA ALA A 30 -4.70 -30.77 -10.56
C ALA A 30 -5.10 -29.32 -10.29
N SER A 31 -6.10 -29.11 -9.47
CA SER A 31 -6.49 -27.78 -9.00
C SER A 31 -5.28 -27.10 -8.32
N LEU A 32 -4.91 -25.91 -8.76
CA LEU A 32 -3.90 -25.10 -8.07
C LEU A 32 -4.38 -24.83 -6.63
N PRO A 33 -3.51 -25.01 -5.62
CA PRO A 33 -3.85 -24.65 -4.24
C PRO A 33 -4.27 -23.18 -4.20
N GLY A 34 -5.37 -22.86 -3.52
CA GLY A 34 -5.85 -21.49 -3.36
C GLY A 34 -4.76 -20.60 -2.77
N ILE A 35 -4.66 -19.36 -3.25
CA ILE A 35 -3.66 -18.39 -2.75
C ILE A 35 -3.91 -18.15 -1.26
N VAL A 36 -2.91 -18.42 -0.43
CA VAL A 36 -2.97 -18.29 1.02
C VAL A 36 -2.67 -16.85 1.45
N VAL A 37 -3.55 -16.27 2.26
CA VAL A 37 -3.36 -14.96 2.90
C VAL A 37 -2.59 -15.15 4.20
N THR A 38 -1.39 -14.60 4.29
CA THR A 38 -0.54 -14.71 5.49
C THR A 38 -0.73 -13.54 6.44
N ALA A 39 -1.17 -12.39 5.95
CA ALA A 39 -1.43 -11.20 6.77
C ALA A 39 -2.57 -11.40 7.79
N THR A 40 -3.44 -12.38 7.62
CA THR A 40 -4.42 -12.77 8.65
C THR A 40 -3.81 -13.55 9.81
N LYS A 41 -2.54 -13.95 9.73
CA LYS A 41 -1.83 -14.80 10.69
C LYS A 41 -2.44 -16.20 10.87
N GLN A 42 -3.51 -16.52 10.15
CA GLN A 42 -4.23 -17.81 10.21
C GLN A 42 -3.89 -18.74 9.04
N GLY A 43 -3.35 -18.18 7.94
CA GLY A 43 -3.01 -18.95 6.75
C GLY A 43 -4.25 -19.49 6.00
N THR A 44 -5.31 -18.70 5.94
CA THR A 44 -6.54 -18.99 5.19
C THR A 44 -6.38 -18.62 3.72
N THR A 45 -7.13 -19.28 2.83
CA THR A 45 -7.17 -18.87 1.42
C THR A 45 -7.92 -17.54 1.27
N VAL A 46 -7.70 -16.84 0.14
CA VAL A 46 -8.47 -15.61 -0.19
C VAL A 46 -9.97 -15.86 -0.10
N PHE A 47 -10.43 -17.02 -0.60
CA PHE A 47 -11.85 -17.38 -0.59
C PHE A 47 -12.41 -17.52 0.84
N GLU A 48 -11.62 -18.06 1.76
CA GLU A 48 -12.01 -18.39 3.14
C GLU A 48 -11.74 -17.26 4.15
N THR A 49 -11.09 -16.18 3.73
CA THR A 49 -10.77 -15.07 4.63
C THR A 49 -12.01 -14.19 4.87
N PRO A 50 -12.50 -14.04 6.13
CA PRO A 50 -13.70 -13.26 6.43
C PRO A 50 -13.39 -11.75 6.51
N ALA A 51 -12.81 -11.22 5.45
CA ALA A 51 -12.47 -9.81 5.28
C ALA A 51 -12.33 -9.47 3.81
N SER A 52 -12.47 -8.20 3.47
CA SER A 52 -12.14 -7.71 2.13
C SER A 52 -10.63 -7.80 1.92
N VAL A 53 -10.18 -8.69 1.05
CA VAL A 53 -8.77 -8.93 0.75
C VAL A 53 -8.55 -9.19 -0.73
N ASP A 54 -7.48 -8.61 -1.26
CA ASP A 54 -6.94 -8.95 -2.57
C ASP A 54 -5.50 -9.40 -2.44
N VAL A 55 -5.09 -10.29 -3.33
CA VAL A 55 -3.71 -10.76 -3.44
C VAL A 55 -3.28 -10.63 -4.89
N VAL A 56 -2.19 -9.90 -5.10
CA VAL A 56 -1.49 -9.81 -6.37
C VAL A 56 -0.25 -10.69 -6.26
N ASP A 57 -0.25 -11.82 -6.96
CA ASP A 57 0.88 -12.75 -6.93
C ASP A 57 2.09 -12.21 -7.72
N GLY A 58 3.29 -12.72 -7.41
CA GLY A 58 4.53 -12.26 -8.01
C GLY A 58 4.58 -12.49 -9.52
N SER A 59 3.89 -13.51 -10.03
CA SER A 59 3.79 -13.74 -11.47
C SER A 59 2.94 -12.66 -12.15
N ALA A 60 1.88 -12.17 -11.52
CA ALA A 60 1.12 -11.02 -12.00
C ALA A 60 1.95 -9.73 -11.93
N VAL A 61 2.69 -9.52 -10.81
CA VAL A 61 3.63 -8.39 -10.67
C VAL A 61 4.61 -8.35 -11.85
N GLU A 62 5.18 -9.49 -12.21
CA GLU A 62 6.12 -9.60 -13.32
C GLU A 62 5.44 -9.43 -14.67
N ARG A 63 4.35 -10.15 -14.95
CA ARG A 63 3.63 -10.09 -16.24
C ARG A 63 3.15 -8.69 -16.60
N GLU A 64 2.51 -8.04 -15.64
CA GLU A 64 1.87 -6.73 -15.84
C GLU A 64 2.84 -5.56 -15.68
N GLY A 65 4.11 -5.85 -15.37
CA GLY A 65 5.14 -4.83 -15.17
C GLY A 65 4.87 -3.92 -13.99
N LEU A 66 4.28 -4.47 -12.91
CA LEU A 66 4.07 -3.71 -11.67
C LEU A 66 5.41 -3.55 -10.97
N ARG A 67 5.75 -2.34 -10.60
CA ARG A 67 7.10 -2.03 -10.08
C ARG A 67 7.09 -1.48 -8.69
N HIS A 68 6.02 -0.77 -8.34
CA HIS A 68 5.83 -0.09 -7.07
C HIS A 68 4.40 -0.34 -6.56
N LEU A 69 4.12 0.03 -5.32
CA LEU A 69 2.80 -0.14 -4.70
C LEU A 69 1.71 0.71 -5.35
N ASP A 70 2.07 1.81 -6.01
CA ASP A 70 1.14 2.62 -6.79
C ASP A 70 0.58 1.83 -7.99
N ASP A 71 1.41 1.05 -8.68
CA ASP A 71 0.96 0.16 -9.75
C ASP A 71 -0.07 -0.86 -9.22
N VAL A 72 0.16 -1.43 -8.03
CA VAL A 72 -0.77 -2.38 -7.38
C VAL A 72 -2.05 -1.69 -6.92
N ALA A 73 -1.93 -0.56 -6.22
CA ALA A 73 -3.07 0.21 -5.73
C ALA A 73 -4.01 0.59 -6.88
N GLN A 74 -3.42 0.90 -8.01
CA GLN A 74 -4.16 1.22 -9.20
C GLN A 74 -5.03 0.08 -9.72
N GLN A 75 -4.77 -1.17 -9.41
CA GLN A 75 -5.55 -2.33 -9.86
C GLN A 75 -6.68 -2.74 -8.90
N LEU A 76 -6.80 -2.08 -7.75
CA LEU A 76 -7.70 -2.52 -6.70
C LEU A 76 -8.86 -1.53 -6.46
N PRO A 77 -10.09 -2.00 -6.18
CA PRO A 77 -11.21 -1.11 -5.90
C PRO A 77 -11.03 -0.41 -4.55
N ASN A 78 -11.34 0.88 -4.50
CA ASN A 78 -11.22 1.73 -3.29
C ASN A 78 -9.82 1.76 -2.66
N VAL A 79 -8.78 1.46 -3.43
CA VAL A 79 -7.37 1.62 -3.05
C VAL A 79 -6.75 2.66 -3.97
N TYR A 80 -6.11 3.67 -3.39
CA TYR A 80 -5.49 4.77 -4.11
C TYR A 80 -4.09 4.98 -3.59
N PHE A 81 -3.31 5.67 -4.38
CA PHE A 81 -1.97 6.06 -4.04
C PHE A 81 -1.81 7.55 -4.31
N THR A 82 -1.36 8.30 -3.32
CA THR A 82 -0.95 9.69 -3.52
C THR A 82 0.55 9.74 -3.57
N ASP A 83 1.08 10.27 -4.66
CA ASP A 83 2.52 10.45 -4.80
C ASP A 83 2.97 11.72 -4.10
N PHE A 84 3.93 11.59 -3.19
CA PHE A 84 4.60 12.73 -2.59
C PHE A 84 5.92 12.94 -3.34
N SER A 85 5.87 13.75 -4.39
CA SER A 85 7.06 14.18 -5.13
C SER A 85 7.77 13.06 -5.91
N GLY A 86 7.04 12.25 -6.70
CA GLY A 86 7.66 11.21 -7.54
C GLY A 86 8.49 10.18 -6.76
N GLY A 87 8.31 10.17 -5.46
CA GLY A 87 8.98 9.32 -4.50
C GLY A 87 7.99 8.39 -3.82
N PRO A 88 8.22 8.15 -2.55
CA PRO A 88 7.29 7.39 -1.75
C PRO A 88 5.96 8.13 -1.66
N GLY A 89 4.90 7.42 -1.93
CA GLY A 89 3.55 7.93 -1.78
C GLY A 89 2.83 7.25 -0.61
N THR A 90 1.61 7.67 -0.35
CA THR A 90 0.77 7.12 0.71
C THR A 90 -0.35 6.28 0.12
N VAL A 91 -0.55 5.09 0.67
CA VAL A 91 -1.70 4.23 0.34
C VAL A 91 -2.93 4.74 1.08
N ILE A 92 -4.02 4.94 0.35
CA ILE A 92 -5.33 5.30 0.87
C ILE A 92 -6.28 4.14 0.60
N ILE A 93 -6.91 3.62 1.64
CA ILE A 93 -7.88 2.53 1.54
C ILE A 93 -9.25 3.03 1.98
N ARG A 94 -10.26 2.93 1.11
CA ARG A 94 -11.65 3.36 1.39
C ARG A 94 -11.74 4.84 1.83
N GLY A 95 -10.83 5.67 1.34
CA GLY A 95 -10.74 7.08 1.73
C GLY A 95 -10.04 7.36 3.05
N LEU A 96 -9.52 6.35 3.71
CA LEU A 96 -8.72 6.47 4.91
C LEU A 96 -7.25 6.22 4.58
N GLY A 97 -6.42 7.15 4.96
CA GLY A 97 -4.97 7.13 4.75
C GLY A 97 -4.40 8.43 5.25
N ASN A 98 -3.09 8.48 5.43
CA ASN A 98 -2.44 9.75 5.65
C ASN A 98 -2.34 10.41 4.28
N GLY A 99 -3.18 11.39 4.01
CA GLY A 99 -3.06 12.23 2.81
C GLY A 99 -1.76 13.02 2.80
N ASP A 100 -1.15 13.14 3.99
CA ASP A 100 0.15 13.75 4.24
C ASP A 100 0.95 12.85 5.18
N GLU A 101 2.25 12.69 4.92
CA GLU A 101 3.19 11.86 5.66
C GLU A 101 3.63 12.46 7.01
N GLU A 102 2.92 13.43 7.47
CA GLU A 102 3.29 14.29 8.58
C GLU A 102 2.85 13.75 9.94
N SER A 103 1.95 12.76 9.92
CA SER A 103 1.65 11.99 11.12
C SER A 103 2.70 10.89 11.31
N ASP A 104 3.26 10.82 12.50
CA ASP A 104 4.19 9.75 12.91
C ASP A 104 3.49 8.37 13.06
N VAL A 105 2.16 8.30 12.88
CA VAL A 105 1.36 7.06 12.87
C VAL A 105 0.54 6.96 11.59
N ALA A 106 0.74 5.89 10.86
CA ALA A 106 -0.03 5.58 9.67
C ALA A 106 -1.49 5.18 9.98
N SER A 107 -2.40 5.40 9.02
CA SER A 107 -3.75 4.80 9.04
C SER A 107 -3.78 3.45 8.31
N VAL A 108 -2.94 3.29 7.27
CA VAL A 108 -2.71 2.04 6.53
C VAL A 108 -1.32 1.53 6.86
N GLY A 109 -1.23 0.32 7.40
CA GLY A 109 0.06 -0.32 7.65
C GLY A 109 0.68 -0.85 6.35
N VAL A 110 2.00 -0.77 6.26
CA VAL A 110 2.78 -1.47 5.23
C VAL A 110 3.81 -2.35 5.93
N GLN A 111 3.92 -3.60 5.52
CA GLN A 111 4.91 -4.52 6.08
C GLN A 111 5.59 -5.34 4.99
N ILE A 112 6.84 -5.75 5.24
CA ILE A 112 7.57 -6.71 4.42
C ILE A 112 8.01 -7.89 5.28
N ASP A 113 7.68 -9.12 4.85
CA ASP A 113 7.93 -10.35 5.59
C ASP A 113 7.53 -10.28 7.08
N GLY A 114 6.41 -9.62 7.36
CA GLY A 114 5.85 -9.46 8.71
C GLY A 114 6.43 -8.31 9.53
N VAL A 115 7.46 -7.61 9.03
CA VAL A 115 8.06 -6.44 9.71
C VAL A 115 7.35 -5.17 9.27
N PRO A 116 6.74 -4.40 10.20
CA PRO A 116 6.18 -3.11 9.88
C PRO A 116 7.24 -2.16 9.32
N LEU A 117 6.92 -1.51 8.22
CA LEU A 117 7.76 -0.45 7.69
C LEU A 117 7.40 0.86 8.39
N PRO A 118 8.40 1.58 8.92
CA PRO A 118 8.16 2.78 9.71
C PRO A 118 7.54 3.94 8.91
N LEU A 119 7.81 3.98 7.61
CA LEU A 119 7.23 4.95 6.68
C LEU A 119 6.31 4.19 5.73
N THR A 120 5.04 4.55 5.70
CA THR A 120 4.06 3.97 4.76
C THR A 120 4.41 4.26 3.31
N SER A 121 5.21 5.28 3.10
CA SER A 121 5.72 5.75 1.83
C SER A 121 6.90 4.96 1.27
N ILE A 122 7.45 4.02 2.01
CA ILE A 122 8.51 3.16 1.49
C ILE A 122 7.86 2.09 0.61
N ALA A 123 7.37 2.52 -0.51
CA ALA A 123 6.89 1.67 -1.57
C ALA A 123 8.05 0.83 -2.09
N GLY A 124 8.18 -0.36 -1.55
CA GLY A 124 9.25 -1.27 -1.90
C GLY A 124 9.28 -1.56 -3.38
N ASN A 125 10.46 -1.78 -3.90
CA ASN A 125 10.67 -2.37 -5.20
C ASN A 125 10.02 -3.76 -5.24
N LEU A 126 9.09 -3.98 -6.16
CA LEU A 126 8.34 -5.23 -6.31
C LEU A 126 9.10 -6.31 -7.12
N PHE A 127 10.35 -6.07 -7.48
CA PHE A 127 11.17 -7.11 -8.13
C PHE A 127 11.34 -8.31 -7.20
N ASP A 128 11.11 -9.53 -7.70
CA ASP A 128 11.31 -10.77 -6.96
C ASP A 128 10.47 -10.85 -5.66
N ILE A 129 9.24 -10.31 -5.70
CA ILE A 129 8.24 -10.47 -4.64
C ILE A 129 7.39 -11.70 -4.95
N ASP A 130 7.05 -12.47 -3.92
CA ASP A 130 6.14 -13.61 -4.03
C ASP A 130 4.70 -13.13 -4.21
N ARG A 131 4.29 -12.14 -3.41
CA ARG A 131 2.96 -11.53 -3.52
C ARG A 131 2.83 -10.24 -2.73
N VAL A 132 1.80 -9.48 -3.06
CA VAL A 132 1.30 -8.34 -2.30
C VAL A 132 -0.12 -8.64 -1.84
N GLU A 133 -0.34 -8.63 -0.54
CA GLU A 133 -1.65 -8.83 0.09
C GLU A 133 -2.19 -7.46 0.54
N VAL A 134 -3.42 -7.11 0.16
CA VAL A 134 -4.07 -5.86 0.56
C VAL A 134 -5.35 -6.19 1.31
N LEU A 135 -5.35 -5.95 2.63
CA LEU A 135 -6.49 -6.14 3.50
C LEU A 135 -7.16 -4.78 3.75
N ARG A 136 -8.45 -4.67 3.49
CA ARG A 136 -9.22 -3.45 3.71
C ARG A 136 -10.00 -3.51 5.01
N GLY A 137 -10.21 -2.35 5.61
CA GLY A 137 -10.81 -2.22 6.93
C GLY A 137 -9.86 -2.53 8.08
N PRO A 138 -10.25 -2.31 9.33
CA PRO A 138 -9.36 -2.39 10.48
C PRO A 138 -8.69 -3.76 10.64
N GLN A 139 -7.37 -3.75 10.73
CA GLN A 139 -6.52 -4.90 11.05
C GLN A 139 -5.90 -4.77 12.45
N SER A 140 -6.41 -3.85 13.26
CA SER A 140 -5.83 -3.47 14.55
C SER A 140 -5.85 -4.59 15.60
N LEU A 141 -6.78 -5.57 15.52
CA LEU A 141 -6.77 -6.76 16.38
C LEU A 141 -5.43 -7.50 16.29
N LEU A 142 -4.96 -7.80 15.09
CA LEU A 142 -3.77 -8.63 14.85
C LEU A 142 -2.48 -7.82 14.73
N HIS A 143 -2.56 -6.59 14.17
CA HIS A 143 -1.40 -5.79 13.81
C HIS A 143 -1.22 -4.52 14.66
N GLY A 144 -2.20 -4.19 15.53
CA GLY A 144 -2.10 -3.04 16.43
C GLY A 144 -2.32 -1.69 15.75
N GLN A 145 -1.67 -0.67 16.30
CA GLN A 145 -1.74 0.70 15.78
C GLN A 145 -1.22 0.80 14.34
N GLY A 146 -1.66 1.84 13.62
CA GLY A 146 -1.20 2.05 12.24
C GLY A 146 -1.89 1.16 11.19
N ASN A 147 -2.90 0.38 11.58
CA ASN A 147 -3.61 -0.55 10.71
C ASN A 147 -5.14 -0.34 10.79
N MET A 148 -5.57 0.89 11.05
CA MET A 148 -6.97 1.22 11.25
C MET A 148 -7.78 1.18 9.95
N ALA A 149 -7.20 1.59 8.85
CA ALA A 149 -7.84 1.62 7.53
C ALA A 149 -7.60 0.34 6.72
N GLY A 150 -6.49 -0.35 6.98
CA GLY A 150 -6.09 -1.56 6.28
C GLY A 150 -4.62 -1.89 6.45
N LEU A 151 -4.19 -2.90 5.71
CA LEU A 151 -2.82 -3.39 5.70
C LEU A 151 -2.39 -3.77 4.28
N VAL A 152 -1.20 -3.35 3.88
CA VAL A 152 -0.49 -3.84 2.70
C VAL A 152 0.68 -4.69 3.16
N ALA A 153 0.66 -5.98 2.86
CA ALA A 153 1.71 -6.91 3.24
C ALA A 153 2.44 -7.43 2.01
N LEU A 154 3.74 -7.14 1.94
CA LEU A 154 4.63 -7.68 0.93
C LEU A 154 5.28 -8.96 1.47
N ARG A 155 5.24 -10.01 0.66
CA ARG A 155 5.96 -11.25 0.93
C ARG A 155 7.05 -11.42 -0.11
N SER A 156 8.31 -11.47 0.31
CA SER A 156 9.41 -11.79 -0.59
C SER A 156 9.42 -13.29 -0.90
N ARG A 157 9.94 -13.65 -2.07
CA ARG A 157 10.00 -15.05 -2.51
C ARG A 157 10.84 -15.89 -1.55
N ASP A 158 10.35 -17.05 -1.15
CA ASP A 158 11.10 -17.99 -0.32
C ASP A 158 12.20 -18.67 -1.18
N PRO A 159 13.36 -19.04 -0.57
CA PRO A 159 14.44 -19.75 -1.28
C PRO A 159 14.00 -21.11 -1.83
N GLY A 160 14.38 -21.40 -3.08
CA GLY A 160 14.26 -22.71 -3.66
C GLY A 160 15.38 -23.67 -3.20
N PHE A 161 15.07 -24.98 -3.12
CA PHE A 161 16.06 -26.01 -2.74
C PHE A 161 16.79 -26.62 -3.95
N THR A 162 16.70 -25.98 -5.10
CA THR A 162 17.45 -26.26 -6.32
C THR A 162 18.19 -25.02 -6.74
N LEU A 163 19.41 -25.16 -7.24
CA LEU A 163 20.13 -24.03 -7.82
C LEU A 163 19.36 -23.52 -9.04
N GLY A 164 19.09 -22.23 -9.09
CA GLY A 164 18.33 -21.59 -10.16
C GLY A 164 18.07 -20.13 -9.87
N GLY A 165 17.38 -19.45 -10.75
CA GLY A 165 17.10 -18.05 -10.53
C GLY A 165 16.44 -17.36 -11.72
N THR A 166 16.25 -16.05 -11.60
CA THR A 166 15.73 -15.19 -12.65
C THR A 166 16.63 -13.97 -12.81
N ALA A 167 17.06 -13.68 -14.03
CA ALA A 167 17.71 -12.41 -14.38
C ALA A 167 16.78 -11.60 -15.28
N GLN A 168 16.68 -10.28 -15.05
CA GLN A 168 15.79 -9.41 -15.80
C GLN A 168 16.45 -8.08 -16.15
N VAL A 169 16.18 -7.60 -17.37
CA VAL A 169 16.47 -6.23 -17.80
C VAL A 169 15.21 -5.62 -18.38
N ASP A 170 14.98 -4.35 -18.10
CA ASP A 170 13.83 -3.58 -18.56
C ASP A 170 14.29 -2.18 -18.96
N VAL A 171 13.89 -1.71 -20.14
CA VAL A 171 14.17 -0.36 -20.63
C VAL A 171 12.90 0.28 -21.15
N GLY A 172 12.74 1.59 -20.94
CA GLY A 172 11.49 2.27 -21.30
C GLY A 172 11.63 3.78 -21.47
N SER A 173 10.48 4.42 -21.64
CA SER A 173 10.35 5.85 -21.76
C SER A 173 10.97 6.59 -20.57
N HIS A 174 11.33 7.85 -20.76
CA HIS A 174 11.91 8.74 -19.73
C HIS A 174 13.19 8.17 -19.10
N GLY A 175 14.08 7.61 -19.94
CA GLY A 175 15.36 7.07 -19.50
C GLY A 175 15.24 5.89 -18.53
N ARG A 176 14.07 5.25 -18.43
CA ARG A 176 13.88 4.16 -17.50
C ARG A 176 14.72 2.95 -17.82
N ARG A 177 15.46 2.47 -16.83
CA ARG A 177 16.34 1.30 -16.93
C ARG A 177 16.28 0.53 -15.63
N ARG A 178 15.99 -0.76 -15.71
CA ARG A 178 16.01 -1.67 -14.57
C ARG A 178 16.82 -2.92 -14.94
N ALA A 179 17.64 -3.38 -14.00
CA ALA A 179 18.30 -4.68 -14.08
C ALA A 179 18.21 -5.33 -12.70
N GLY A 180 17.96 -6.64 -12.67
CA GLY A 180 17.89 -7.40 -11.42
C GLY A 180 18.15 -8.88 -11.64
N ILE A 181 18.61 -9.52 -10.57
CA ILE A 181 18.81 -10.97 -10.49
C ILE A 181 18.28 -11.48 -9.15
N GLY A 182 17.58 -12.62 -9.18
CA GLY A 182 17.21 -13.41 -8.01
C GLY A 182 17.82 -14.80 -8.15
N LEU A 183 18.60 -15.24 -7.18
CA LEU A 183 19.36 -16.49 -7.21
C LEU A 183 19.00 -17.37 -6.01
N ASP A 184 18.52 -18.59 -6.27
CA ASP A 184 18.33 -19.63 -5.27
C ASP A 184 19.61 -20.45 -5.12
N VAL A 185 20.07 -20.60 -3.88
CA VAL A 185 21.27 -21.36 -3.53
C VAL A 185 20.92 -22.40 -2.47
N PRO A 186 20.84 -23.69 -2.82
CA PRO A 186 20.70 -24.75 -1.84
C PRO A 186 22.01 -24.89 -1.04
N LEU A 187 21.92 -24.67 0.28
CA LEU A 187 23.07 -24.79 1.18
C LEU A 187 23.17 -26.21 1.76
N SER A 188 22.03 -26.88 1.94
CA SER A 188 21.91 -28.28 2.33
C SER A 188 20.52 -28.82 1.92
N ALA A 189 20.25 -30.08 2.20
CA ALA A 189 18.91 -30.65 1.98
C ALA A 189 17.79 -29.95 2.76
N SER A 190 18.12 -29.28 3.86
CA SER A 190 17.15 -28.59 4.73
C SER A 190 17.32 -27.07 4.80
N THR A 191 18.34 -26.51 4.14
CA THR A 191 18.64 -25.08 4.20
C THR A 191 18.88 -24.53 2.80
N ALA A 192 18.20 -23.47 2.47
CA ALA A 192 18.39 -22.75 1.21
C ALA A 192 18.45 -21.23 1.46
N ALA A 193 19.15 -20.53 0.58
CA ALA A 193 19.22 -19.07 0.57
C ALA A 193 18.75 -18.54 -0.79
N ARG A 194 18.15 -17.34 -0.78
CA ARG A 194 17.84 -16.55 -1.98
C ARG A 194 18.48 -15.19 -1.88
N LEU A 195 19.28 -14.85 -2.88
CA LEU A 195 19.90 -13.54 -3.03
C LEU A 195 19.22 -12.80 -4.17
N THR A 196 18.73 -11.59 -3.91
CA THR A 196 18.18 -10.69 -4.92
C THR A 196 18.97 -9.41 -4.93
N LEU A 197 19.43 -8.98 -6.10
CA LEU A 197 20.16 -7.74 -6.31
C LEU A 197 19.60 -7.01 -7.53
N GLY A 198 19.59 -5.69 -7.50
CA GLY A 198 19.22 -4.94 -8.69
C GLY A 198 19.32 -3.43 -8.54
N ARG A 199 19.09 -2.78 -9.67
CA ARG A 199 19.03 -1.33 -9.81
C ARG A 199 17.84 -0.94 -10.67
N ASP A 200 17.11 0.09 -10.29
CA ASP A 200 16.04 0.72 -11.06
C ASP A 200 16.28 2.23 -11.10
N GLN A 201 16.10 2.87 -12.25
CA GLN A 201 16.28 4.32 -12.39
C GLN A 201 15.38 4.88 -13.48
N SER A 202 15.11 6.19 -13.39
CA SER A 202 14.36 6.97 -14.38
C SER A 202 14.85 8.40 -14.37
N ASP A 203 14.86 9.06 -15.53
CA ASP A 203 15.15 10.49 -15.64
C ASP A 203 13.95 11.34 -15.15
N GLY A 204 12.78 10.69 -14.93
CA GLY A 204 11.52 11.39 -14.60
C GLY A 204 10.82 11.90 -15.85
N TYR A 205 9.70 12.60 -15.65
CA TYR A 205 8.86 13.10 -16.76
C TYR A 205 8.47 14.59 -16.60
N VAL A 206 9.21 15.32 -15.77
CA VAL A 206 9.08 16.77 -15.60
C VAL A 206 10.27 17.44 -16.26
N ASP A 207 10.00 18.33 -17.21
CA ASP A 207 10.99 19.18 -17.84
C ASP A 207 11.11 20.48 -17.04
N ASN A 208 12.32 20.93 -16.72
CA ASN A 208 12.54 22.18 -16.03
C ASN A 208 13.03 23.24 -17.02
N ALA A 209 12.15 24.20 -17.33
CA ALA A 209 12.41 25.26 -18.31
C ALA A 209 13.48 26.26 -17.82
N THR A 210 13.53 26.53 -16.51
CA THR A 210 14.51 27.46 -15.93
C THR A 210 15.93 26.90 -15.98
N LEU A 211 16.07 25.60 -15.70
CA LEU A 211 17.38 24.93 -15.69
C LEU A 211 17.76 24.35 -17.07
N GLY A 212 16.82 24.30 -18.01
CA GLY A 212 17.03 23.66 -19.32
C GLY A 212 17.32 22.16 -19.19
N ARG A 213 16.64 21.46 -18.28
CA ARG A 213 16.90 20.04 -17.92
C ARG A 213 15.61 19.24 -17.91
N SER A 214 15.70 17.97 -18.32
CA SER A 214 14.59 16.99 -18.34
C SER A 214 14.73 15.88 -17.29
N ASP A 215 15.68 16.00 -16.35
CA ASP A 215 15.95 14.99 -15.32
C ASP A 215 15.78 15.52 -13.88
N THR A 216 15.13 16.66 -13.70
CA THR A 216 14.93 17.30 -12.39
C THR A 216 13.90 16.60 -11.51
N SER A 217 13.16 15.65 -12.05
CA SER A 217 12.32 14.70 -11.34
C SER A 217 12.87 13.26 -11.36
N GLY A 218 14.13 13.10 -11.78
CA GLY A 218 14.79 11.80 -11.92
C GLY A 218 15.18 11.16 -10.59
N TRP A 219 15.33 9.85 -10.61
CA TRP A 219 15.74 9.06 -9.46
C TRP A 219 16.46 7.76 -9.87
N GLY A 220 17.25 7.21 -8.95
CA GLY A 220 17.87 5.90 -9.07
C GLY A 220 17.84 5.16 -7.74
N ALA A 221 17.53 3.87 -7.76
CA ALA A 221 17.46 3.02 -6.58
C ALA A 221 18.29 1.75 -6.77
N ASN A 222 19.12 1.42 -5.79
CA ASN A 222 19.74 0.12 -5.65
C ASN A 222 18.98 -0.69 -4.61
N PHE A 223 18.80 -1.98 -4.84
CA PHE A 223 18.13 -2.85 -3.88
C PHE A 223 18.84 -4.19 -3.74
N ALA A 224 18.81 -4.72 -2.52
CA ALA A 224 19.34 -6.02 -2.17
C ALA A 224 18.40 -6.74 -1.20
N ARG A 225 18.24 -8.04 -1.39
CA ARG A 225 17.55 -8.92 -0.43
C ARG A 225 18.34 -10.19 -0.25
N LEU A 226 18.40 -10.67 0.99
CA LEU A 226 18.90 -11.98 1.32
C LEU A 226 17.84 -12.66 2.18
N LYS A 227 17.40 -13.85 1.79
CA LYS A 227 16.48 -14.67 2.55
C LYS A 227 17.07 -16.05 2.78
N LEU A 228 16.95 -16.57 3.97
CA LEU A 228 17.34 -17.91 4.35
C LEU A 228 16.12 -18.66 4.84
N LEU A 229 15.93 -19.88 4.39
CA LEU A 229 14.91 -20.82 4.84
C LEU A 229 15.61 -22.08 5.34
N HIS A 230 15.36 -22.41 6.61
CA HIS A 230 15.79 -23.69 7.20
C HIS A 230 14.55 -24.48 7.63
N LYS A 231 14.44 -25.72 7.15
CA LYS A 231 13.43 -26.72 7.53
C LYS A 231 14.06 -27.67 8.54
N GLY A 232 13.64 -27.53 9.79
CA GLY A 232 14.15 -28.35 10.88
C GLY A 232 13.27 -29.56 11.16
N ASP A 233 13.66 -30.32 12.16
CA ASP A 233 12.95 -31.52 12.58
C ASP A 233 11.54 -31.22 13.09
N GLY A 234 10.65 -32.20 12.96
CA GLY A 234 9.26 -32.09 13.40
C GLY A 234 8.44 -31.04 12.64
N GLY A 235 8.86 -30.65 11.42
CA GLY A 235 8.17 -29.68 10.59
C GLY A 235 8.37 -28.21 11.06
N SER A 236 9.41 -27.96 11.86
CA SER A 236 9.77 -26.57 12.20
C SER A 236 10.40 -25.87 11.01
N GLU A 237 10.19 -24.55 10.92
CA GLU A 237 10.78 -23.70 9.88
C GLU A 237 11.33 -22.42 10.50
N LEU A 238 12.52 -22.02 10.05
CA LEU A 238 13.13 -20.72 10.36
C LEU A 238 13.34 -19.94 9.07
N ARG A 239 12.76 -18.75 9.02
CA ARG A 239 12.98 -17.77 7.95
C ARG A 239 13.73 -16.58 8.51
N LEU A 240 14.84 -16.22 7.87
CA LEU A 240 15.57 -15.00 8.15
C LEU A 240 15.59 -14.15 6.87
N GLY A 241 15.38 -12.85 7.00
CA GLY A 241 15.34 -11.91 5.88
C GLY A 241 16.16 -10.65 6.18
N LEU A 242 16.85 -10.17 5.15
CA LEU A 242 17.48 -8.85 5.08
C LEU A 242 16.99 -8.17 3.81
N HIS A 243 16.44 -6.98 3.94
CA HIS A 243 16.04 -6.13 2.81
C HIS A 243 16.75 -4.80 2.94
N HIS A 244 17.33 -4.33 1.86
CA HIS A 244 17.97 -3.01 1.78
C HIS A 244 17.58 -2.32 0.48
N LEU A 245 17.30 -1.02 0.57
CA LEU A 245 17.08 -0.14 -0.57
C LEU A 245 17.74 1.21 -0.31
N ASP A 246 18.50 1.68 -1.29
CA ASP A 246 19.05 3.04 -1.35
C ASP A 246 18.52 3.72 -2.62
N ARG A 247 17.67 4.74 -2.45
CA ARG A 247 17.09 5.53 -3.52
C ARG A 247 17.54 6.98 -3.40
N ASN A 248 18.15 7.47 -4.47
CA ASN A 248 18.56 8.86 -4.60
C ASN A 248 17.71 9.52 -5.68
N GLY A 249 17.00 10.58 -5.33
CA GLY A 249 16.07 11.27 -6.20
C GLY A 249 16.11 12.78 -6.05
N ARG A 250 15.56 13.45 -7.04
CA ARG A 250 15.30 14.88 -7.07
C ARG A 250 13.86 15.14 -6.68
N ASN A 251 13.51 16.39 -6.38
CA ASN A 251 12.20 16.76 -5.80
C ASN A 251 11.50 17.88 -6.59
N ASP A 252 11.67 17.91 -7.89
CA ASP A 252 11.09 18.92 -8.77
C ASP A 252 9.81 18.37 -9.43
N PHE A 253 8.77 18.15 -8.62
CA PHE A 253 7.50 17.54 -9.04
C PHE A 253 6.29 18.46 -8.88
N PHE A 254 6.38 19.45 -7.99
CA PHE A 254 5.28 20.37 -7.75
C PHE A 254 5.22 21.45 -8.82
N LEU A 255 4.22 21.34 -9.69
CA LEU A 255 4.03 22.21 -10.84
C LEU A 255 3.10 23.36 -10.49
N ARG A 256 3.44 24.56 -10.95
CA ARG A 256 2.62 25.77 -10.80
C ARG A 256 1.41 25.74 -11.73
N PRO A 257 0.32 26.46 -11.40
CA PRO A 257 -0.81 26.62 -12.32
C PRO A 257 -0.34 27.10 -13.72
N GLY A 258 -0.89 26.47 -14.76
CA GLY A 258 -0.50 26.74 -16.15
C GLY A 258 0.62 25.88 -16.72
N HIS A 259 1.39 25.19 -15.86
CA HIS A 259 2.50 24.31 -16.27
C HIS A 259 2.20 22.81 -16.11
N VAL A 260 1.05 22.46 -15.52
CA VAL A 260 0.70 21.10 -15.17
C VAL A 260 0.51 20.20 -16.39
N ASP A 261 -0.21 20.66 -17.42
CA ASP A 261 -0.48 19.86 -18.62
C ASP A 261 0.79 19.64 -19.45
N ALA A 262 1.70 20.62 -19.46
CA ALA A 262 3.01 20.49 -20.09
C ALA A 262 4.00 19.66 -19.27
N ARG A 263 3.70 19.36 -17.99
CA ARG A 263 4.64 18.78 -17.01
C ARG A 263 5.94 19.56 -16.93
N GLU A 264 5.83 20.88 -16.93
CA GLU A 264 6.95 21.79 -16.93
C GLU A 264 7.15 22.43 -15.55
N SER A 265 8.36 22.34 -15.01
CA SER A 265 8.79 23.08 -13.83
C SER A 265 9.51 24.36 -14.22
N VAL A 266 9.37 25.38 -13.40
CA VAL A 266 10.06 26.68 -13.53
C VAL A 266 10.94 26.99 -12.33
N GLU A 267 11.21 25.99 -11.49
CA GLU A 267 11.97 26.14 -10.26
C GLU A 267 13.48 26.34 -10.54
N GLY A 268 14.16 27.08 -9.67
CA GLY A 268 15.58 27.43 -9.80
C GLY A 268 16.56 26.33 -9.39
N ASP A 269 16.06 25.29 -8.74
CA ASP A 269 16.82 24.09 -8.38
C ASP A 269 15.88 22.86 -8.35
N ALA A 270 16.45 21.67 -8.22
CA ALA A 270 15.69 20.42 -8.29
C ALA A 270 15.36 19.81 -6.94
N GLY A 271 15.72 20.45 -5.85
CA GLY A 271 15.54 19.86 -4.52
C GLY A 271 16.18 18.48 -4.37
N ARG A 272 15.75 17.74 -3.33
CA ARG A 272 16.28 16.39 -3.02
C ARG A 272 15.21 15.52 -2.36
N ASN A 273 15.15 14.24 -2.77
CA ASN A 273 14.26 13.23 -2.19
C ASN A 273 14.98 11.88 -2.15
N ASN A 274 15.78 11.65 -1.11
CA ASN A 274 16.58 10.45 -0.94
C ASN A 274 16.02 9.60 0.18
N ILE A 275 15.91 8.30 -0.05
CA ILE A 275 15.40 7.33 0.92
C ILE A 275 16.33 6.14 0.96
N GLU A 276 16.74 5.79 2.16
CA GLU A 276 17.44 4.56 2.46
C GLU A 276 16.67 3.77 3.51
N TYR A 277 16.46 2.48 3.31
CA TYR A 277 15.95 1.63 4.38
C TYR A 277 16.64 0.28 4.44
N THR A 278 16.71 -0.26 5.65
CA THR A 278 17.13 -1.63 5.93
C THR A 278 16.12 -2.28 6.85
N VAL A 279 15.73 -3.52 6.53
CA VAL A 279 14.78 -4.32 7.31
C VAL A 279 15.39 -5.69 7.56
N LEU A 280 15.38 -6.10 8.80
CA LEU A 280 15.72 -7.44 9.26
C LEU A 280 14.46 -8.15 9.73
N SER A 281 14.24 -9.38 9.31
CA SER A 281 13.12 -10.21 9.73
C SER A 281 13.59 -11.58 10.19
N ALA A 282 12.92 -12.12 11.21
CA ALA A 282 13.09 -13.48 11.68
C ALA A 282 11.71 -14.06 12.01
N GLU A 283 11.38 -15.21 11.46
CA GLU A 283 10.17 -15.96 11.77
C GLU A 283 10.52 -17.43 12.01
N TYR A 284 10.17 -17.92 13.19
CA TYR A 284 10.29 -19.33 13.55
C TYR A 284 8.89 -19.90 13.75
N THR A 285 8.56 -20.98 13.05
CA THR A 285 7.31 -21.71 13.22
C THR A 285 7.59 -23.14 13.61
N ARG A 286 6.79 -23.69 14.54
CA ARG A 286 6.89 -25.08 14.99
C ARG A 286 5.51 -25.66 15.22
N PRO A 287 5.14 -26.76 14.54
CA PRO A 287 4.02 -27.59 14.96
C PRO A 287 4.31 -28.18 16.35
N LEU A 288 3.38 -28.00 17.31
CA LEU A 288 3.45 -28.60 18.64
C LEU A 288 2.70 -29.94 18.65
N ASP A 289 1.63 -30.02 17.89
CA ASP A 289 0.87 -31.22 17.57
C ASP A 289 0.23 -31.05 16.16
N ALA A 290 -0.62 -32.00 15.74
CA ALA A 290 -1.28 -31.98 14.42
C ALA A 290 -2.17 -30.74 14.17
N HIS A 291 -2.61 -30.06 15.22
CA HIS A 291 -3.55 -28.92 15.12
C HIS A 291 -2.99 -27.65 15.75
N THR A 292 -1.91 -27.72 16.51
CA THR A 292 -1.36 -26.60 17.29
C THR A 292 0.00 -26.18 16.74
N ARG A 293 0.18 -24.87 16.51
CA ARG A 293 1.42 -24.27 15.99
C ARG A 293 1.87 -23.11 16.88
N LEU A 294 3.16 -23.07 17.18
CA LEU A 294 3.85 -21.92 17.76
C LEU A 294 4.49 -21.12 16.65
N THR A 295 4.39 -19.79 16.72
CA THR A 295 5.12 -18.85 15.85
C THR A 295 5.81 -17.82 16.75
N LEU A 296 7.11 -17.61 16.51
CA LEU A 296 7.90 -16.53 17.07
C LEU A 296 8.36 -15.65 15.92
N ALA A 297 8.12 -14.37 16.01
CA ALA A 297 8.54 -13.40 14.98
C ALA A 297 9.25 -12.23 15.64
N ALA A 298 10.30 -11.72 14.99
CA ALA A 298 11.01 -10.53 15.41
C ALA A 298 11.46 -9.75 14.17
N GLY A 299 11.58 -8.44 14.29
CA GLY A 299 12.07 -7.60 13.24
C GLY A 299 12.69 -6.31 13.74
N ALA A 300 13.60 -5.80 12.93
CA ALA A 300 14.19 -4.48 13.10
C ALA A 300 14.18 -3.75 11.76
N SER A 301 13.92 -2.46 11.79
CA SER A 301 13.93 -1.61 10.61
C SER A 301 14.61 -0.29 10.91
N ARG A 302 15.29 0.28 9.91
CA ARG A 302 15.76 1.65 9.92
C ARG A 302 15.44 2.28 8.58
N ALA A 303 14.88 3.48 8.61
CA ALA A 303 14.65 4.28 7.42
C ALA A 303 15.23 5.67 7.62
N GLN A 304 15.93 6.15 6.60
CA GLN A 304 16.43 7.51 6.53
C GLN A 304 15.81 8.18 5.33
N TRP A 305 15.26 9.38 5.53
CA TRP A 305 14.63 10.13 4.46
C TRP A 305 15.11 11.58 4.48
N SER A 306 15.74 11.99 3.40
CA SER A 306 16.20 13.35 3.17
C SER A 306 15.29 14.00 2.12
N TYR A 307 14.46 14.93 2.57
CA TYR A 307 13.46 15.61 1.76
C TYR A 307 13.69 17.12 1.79
N TRP A 308 13.97 17.71 0.62
CA TRP A 308 14.20 19.13 0.45
C TRP A 308 13.47 19.61 -0.80
N THR A 309 12.61 20.60 -0.66
CA THR A 309 11.93 21.21 -1.79
C THR A 309 12.86 22.13 -2.58
N PRO A 310 12.61 22.40 -3.87
CA PRO A 310 13.24 23.49 -4.58
C PRO A 310 13.08 24.81 -3.80
N THR A 311 14.15 25.57 -3.66
CA THR A 311 14.17 26.79 -2.83
C THR A 311 13.25 27.88 -3.37
N THR A 312 13.03 27.90 -4.68
CA THR A 312 12.14 28.86 -5.34
C THR A 312 10.66 28.48 -5.23
N LEU A 313 10.34 27.22 -4.89
CA LEU A 313 8.96 26.74 -4.79
C LEU A 313 8.13 27.53 -3.75
N PHE A 314 8.73 27.74 -2.55
CA PHE A 314 8.13 28.51 -1.46
C PHE A 314 8.91 29.78 -1.14
N GLY A 315 9.91 30.15 -1.97
CA GLY A 315 10.82 31.25 -1.69
C GLY A 315 11.72 31.01 -0.47
N ALA A 316 11.87 29.77 -0.03
CA ALA A 316 12.57 29.41 1.19
C ALA A 316 13.31 28.08 1.04
N THR A 317 14.42 27.91 1.75
CA THR A 317 14.99 26.58 1.98
C THR A 317 14.07 25.83 2.94
N ASN A 318 13.45 24.74 2.46
CA ASN A 318 12.47 23.97 3.24
C ASN A 318 12.74 22.48 3.08
N GLY A 319 12.91 21.79 4.20
CA GLY A 319 13.12 20.35 4.19
C GLY A 319 13.52 19.75 5.52
N TYR A 320 13.74 18.46 5.51
CA TYR A 320 14.12 17.67 6.68
C TYR A 320 14.98 16.47 6.29
N ASP A 321 15.74 16.01 7.28
CA ASP A 321 16.41 14.71 7.27
C ASP A 321 15.83 13.89 8.43
N LEU A 322 15.16 12.79 8.11
CA LEU A 322 14.48 11.93 9.07
C LEU A 322 15.28 10.65 9.26
N ASP A 323 15.45 10.21 10.51
CA ASP A 323 15.96 8.88 10.88
C ASP A 323 14.91 8.20 11.76
N LEU A 324 14.38 7.07 11.29
CA LEU A 324 13.33 6.34 11.95
C LEU A 324 13.75 4.88 12.11
N LYS A 325 13.75 4.40 13.37
CA LYS A 325 14.04 3.01 13.70
C LYS A 325 12.81 2.35 14.28
N GLY A 326 12.62 1.08 13.97
CA GLY A 326 11.55 0.26 14.48
C GLY A 326 12.06 -1.11 14.91
N TYR A 327 11.56 -1.60 16.04
CA TYR A 327 11.83 -2.94 16.56
C TYR A 327 10.52 -3.56 16.98
N HIS A 328 10.33 -4.83 16.70
CA HIS A 328 9.16 -5.55 17.19
C HIS A 328 9.49 -7.01 17.48
N ALA A 329 8.72 -7.61 18.37
CA ALA A 329 8.71 -9.04 18.61
C ALA A 329 7.29 -9.51 18.91
N GLU A 330 6.98 -10.70 18.44
CA GLU A 330 5.69 -11.35 18.64
C GLU A 330 5.89 -12.83 18.94
N ALA A 331 5.15 -13.34 19.93
CA ALA A 331 4.98 -14.76 20.18
C ALA A 331 3.50 -15.08 20.09
N ARG A 332 3.12 -16.08 19.30
CA ARG A 332 1.73 -16.54 19.21
C ARG A 332 1.64 -18.06 19.14
N ILE A 333 0.58 -18.56 19.70
CA ILE A 333 0.16 -19.95 19.59
C ILE A 333 -1.23 -19.98 18.96
N GLN A 334 -1.44 -20.90 18.04
CA GLN A 334 -2.72 -21.08 17.38
C GLN A 334 -3.09 -22.55 17.30
N ARG A 335 -4.39 -22.85 17.44
CA ARG A 335 -4.96 -24.17 17.30
C ARG A 335 -6.10 -24.16 16.29
N GLN A 336 -6.07 -25.08 15.36
CA GLN A 336 -7.14 -25.29 14.39
C GLN A 336 -8.23 -26.18 15.00
N ALA A 337 -9.48 -25.98 14.58
CA ALA A 337 -10.57 -26.90 14.88
C ALA A 337 -10.28 -28.31 14.33
N SER A 338 -10.85 -29.32 14.95
CA SER A 338 -10.68 -30.71 14.57
C SER A 338 -11.99 -31.48 14.76
N ALA A 339 -12.04 -32.74 14.32
CA ALA A 339 -13.19 -33.60 14.59
C ALA A 339 -13.47 -33.79 16.10
N ALA A 340 -12.44 -33.65 16.93
CA ALA A 340 -12.55 -33.76 18.37
C ALA A 340 -12.89 -32.44 19.09
N SER A 341 -12.77 -31.29 18.40
CA SER A 341 -13.01 -30.00 19.02
C SER A 341 -13.54 -29.03 17.96
N PRO A 342 -14.76 -28.47 18.11
CA PRO A 342 -15.30 -27.46 17.22
C PRO A 342 -14.72 -26.06 17.43
N PHE A 343 -13.70 -25.93 18.24
CA PHE A 343 -13.05 -24.65 18.57
C PHE A 343 -11.69 -24.53 17.88
N ASP A 344 -11.49 -23.43 17.24
CA ASP A 344 -10.18 -22.93 16.86
C ASP A 344 -9.85 -21.67 17.68
N TRP A 345 -8.58 -21.39 17.91
CA TRP A 345 -8.19 -20.19 18.63
C TRP A 345 -6.75 -19.78 18.34
N MET A 346 -6.46 -18.53 18.56
CA MET A 346 -5.14 -17.95 18.52
C MET A 346 -4.98 -17.01 19.72
N ALA A 347 -3.80 -17.05 20.36
CA ALA A 347 -3.41 -16.09 21.38
C ALA A 347 -1.97 -15.66 21.15
N GLY A 348 -1.67 -14.41 21.45
CA GLY A 348 -0.33 -13.87 21.23
C GLY A 348 -0.02 -12.66 22.09
N PHE A 349 1.27 -12.38 22.17
CA PHE A 349 1.85 -11.22 22.82
C PHE A 349 2.76 -10.47 21.85
N HIS A 350 2.71 -9.15 21.85
CA HIS A 350 3.46 -8.29 20.95
C HIS A 350 4.09 -7.12 21.68
N VAL A 351 5.33 -6.82 21.35
CA VAL A 351 6.03 -5.62 21.79
C VAL A 351 6.64 -4.91 20.58
N ALA A 352 6.63 -3.57 20.62
CA ALA A 352 7.26 -2.75 19.60
C ALA A 352 7.89 -1.51 20.25
N ARG A 353 8.97 -1.03 19.63
CA ARG A 353 9.61 0.24 19.94
C ARG A 353 9.91 0.98 18.63
N THR A 354 9.69 2.28 18.63
CA THR A 354 10.02 3.19 17.53
C THR A 354 10.85 4.36 18.05
N GLU A 355 11.82 4.81 17.26
CA GLU A 355 12.66 5.97 17.56
C GLU A 355 12.66 6.86 16.32
N LEU A 356 12.01 8.01 16.39
CA LEU A 356 11.95 9.02 15.33
C LEU A 356 12.87 10.18 15.69
N ASN A 357 13.79 10.54 14.81
CA ASN A 357 14.55 11.78 14.90
C ASN A 357 14.32 12.57 13.61
N ARG A 358 13.81 13.81 13.75
CA ARG A 358 13.44 14.66 12.62
C ARG A 358 13.96 16.09 12.83
N PRO A 359 15.16 16.43 12.35
CA PRO A 359 15.53 17.82 12.12
C PRO A 359 14.77 18.39 10.92
N TYR A 360 14.17 19.56 11.11
CA TYR A 360 13.41 20.30 10.09
C TYR A 360 13.96 21.73 10.00
N LEU A 361 14.21 22.20 8.78
CA LEU A 361 14.63 23.56 8.50
C LEU A 361 13.61 24.26 7.59
N TYR A 362 13.19 25.43 8.02
CA TYR A 362 12.50 26.41 7.18
C TYR A 362 13.28 27.73 7.25
N ASP A 363 13.87 28.15 6.15
CA ASP A 363 14.72 29.35 6.10
C ASP A 363 14.28 30.27 4.96
N TYR A 364 13.55 31.33 5.32
CA TYR A 364 13.04 32.36 4.42
C TYR A 364 13.85 33.64 4.64
N VAL A 365 15.07 33.67 4.10
CA VAL A 365 16.01 34.77 4.22
C VAL A 365 15.49 36.03 3.53
N PRO A 366 15.55 37.23 4.13
CA PRO A 366 16.10 37.54 5.47
C PRO A 366 15.04 37.55 6.58
N TYR A 367 13.83 37.12 6.33
CA TYR A 367 12.66 37.43 7.14
C TYR A 367 12.44 36.47 8.31
N PHE A 368 12.63 35.18 8.09
CA PHE A 368 12.30 34.14 9.08
C PHE A 368 13.15 32.90 8.90
N ARG A 369 13.70 32.40 9.99
CA ARG A 369 14.37 31.09 10.02
C ARG A 369 13.85 30.30 11.21
N SER A 370 13.49 29.05 10.99
CA SER A 370 13.16 28.08 12.02
C SER A 370 13.93 26.79 11.80
N ALA A 371 14.79 26.43 12.75
CA ALA A 371 15.48 25.15 12.80
C ALA A 371 14.91 24.35 13.98
N THR A 372 14.18 23.28 13.68
CA THR A 372 13.48 22.46 14.67
C THR A 372 14.07 21.05 14.70
N ALA A 373 14.26 20.48 15.86
CA ALA A 373 14.61 19.09 16.07
C ALA A 373 13.54 18.43 16.95
N SER A 374 12.92 17.38 16.44
CA SER A 374 11.91 16.59 17.15
C SER A 374 12.39 15.16 17.26
N GLN A 375 12.50 14.66 18.49
CA GLN A 375 12.73 13.25 18.79
C GLN A 375 11.48 12.67 19.43
N VAL A 376 10.96 11.56 18.88
CA VAL A 376 9.81 10.84 19.44
C VAL A 376 10.18 9.39 19.65
N ASP A 377 10.16 8.96 20.91
CA ASP A 377 10.35 7.57 21.31
C ASP A 377 8.97 6.96 21.60
N GLY A 378 8.62 5.90 20.90
CA GLY A 378 7.36 5.16 21.04
C GLY A 378 7.59 3.77 21.57
N THR A 379 6.73 3.31 22.48
CA THR A 379 6.70 1.92 22.97
C THR A 379 5.26 1.41 22.94
N ALA A 380 5.06 0.20 22.43
CA ALA A 380 3.76 -0.47 22.39
C ALA A 380 3.89 -1.88 22.95
N VAL A 381 2.98 -2.25 23.84
CA VAL A 381 2.86 -3.64 24.35
C VAL A 381 1.41 -4.09 24.22
N ALA A 382 1.19 -5.33 23.82
CA ALA A 382 -0.16 -5.84 23.67
C ALA A 382 -0.26 -7.34 23.87
N ALA A 383 -1.39 -7.76 24.45
CA ALA A 383 -1.87 -9.12 24.39
C ALA A 383 -3.09 -9.19 23.47
N PHE A 384 -3.20 -10.22 22.65
CA PHE A 384 -4.31 -10.39 21.71
C PHE A 384 -4.72 -11.85 21.59
N GLY A 385 -5.95 -12.08 21.20
CA GLY A 385 -6.46 -13.39 20.89
C GLY A 385 -7.76 -13.35 20.12
N GLU A 386 -8.05 -14.45 19.45
CA GLU A 386 -9.31 -14.73 18.77
C GLU A 386 -9.70 -16.18 19.06
N ALA A 387 -10.98 -16.42 19.32
CA ALA A 387 -11.54 -17.74 19.46
C ALA A 387 -12.71 -17.90 18.48
N GLY A 388 -12.69 -18.96 17.70
CA GLY A 388 -13.73 -19.37 16.76
C GLY A 388 -14.45 -20.61 17.24
N TRP A 389 -15.76 -20.61 17.13
CA TRP A 389 -16.65 -21.71 17.43
C TRP A 389 -17.47 -22.12 16.22
N HIS A 390 -17.29 -23.34 15.75
CA HIS A 390 -18.11 -23.95 14.72
C HIS A 390 -19.46 -24.39 15.35
N VAL A 391 -20.39 -23.43 15.46
CA VAL A 391 -21.70 -23.59 16.10
C VAL A 391 -22.60 -24.60 15.39
N ALA A 392 -22.37 -24.78 14.09
CA ALA A 392 -23.03 -25.74 13.21
C ALA A 392 -22.12 -26.02 11.99
N PRO A 393 -22.34 -27.08 11.20
CA PRO A 393 -21.47 -27.45 10.08
C PRO A 393 -21.21 -26.34 9.05
N ARG A 394 -22.10 -25.35 8.95
CA ARG A 394 -22.01 -24.22 8.00
C ARG A 394 -21.78 -22.87 8.65
N TRP A 395 -21.68 -22.80 9.97
CA TRP A 395 -21.62 -21.56 10.72
C TRP A 395 -20.44 -21.56 11.69
N ARG A 396 -19.62 -20.52 11.60
CA ARG A 396 -18.57 -20.24 12.56
C ARG A 396 -18.77 -18.83 13.14
N LEU A 397 -18.71 -18.74 14.46
CA LEU A 397 -18.71 -17.47 15.19
C LEU A 397 -17.32 -17.28 15.80
N ALA A 398 -16.67 -16.17 15.50
CA ALA A 398 -15.36 -15.83 16.05
C ALA A 398 -15.42 -14.51 16.82
N ALA A 399 -14.78 -14.48 17.99
CA ALA A 399 -14.63 -13.31 18.83
C ALA A 399 -13.15 -13.07 19.12
N GLY A 400 -12.68 -11.86 18.90
CA GLY A 400 -11.31 -11.44 19.12
C GLY A 400 -11.23 -10.20 20.02
N LEU A 401 -10.12 -10.10 20.74
CA LEU A 401 -9.81 -8.96 21.58
C LEU A 401 -8.30 -8.71 21.61
N ARG A 402 -7.91 -7.44 21.46
CA ARG A 402 -6.57 -6.96 21.78
C ARG A 402 -6.65 -5.93 22.88
N LEU A 403 -5.81 -6.08 23.89
CA LEU A 403 -5.51 -5.07 24.89
C LEU A 403 -4.11 -4.55 24.59
N ALA A 404 -3.99 -3.26 24.34
CA ALA A 404 -2.73 -2.63 24.02
C ALA A 404 -2.49 -1.39 24.88
N HIS A 405 -1.23 -1.15 25.23
CA HIS A 405 -0.77 0.09 25.84
C HIS A 405 0.32 0.69 24.97
N ASP A 406 0.10 1.94 24.54
CA ASP A 406 1.01 2.75 23.76
C ASP A 406 1.49 3.92 24.58
N ARG A 407 2.80 4.21 24.57
CA ARG A 407 3.42 5.37 25.21
C ARG A 407 4.35 6.04 24.22
N ARG A 408 4.32 7.39 24.19
CA ARG A 408 5.18 8.23 23.35
C ARG A 408 5.78 9.35 24.18
N GLU A 409 7.05 9.61 23.92
CA GLU A 409 7.84 10.63 24.58
C GLU A 409 8.43 11.55 23.51
N LEU A 410 8.13 12.84 23.60
CA LEU A 410 8.67 13.89 22.73
C LEU A 410 9.76 14.65 23.47
N ALA A 411 10.93 14.79 22.84
CA ALA A 411 11.91 15.83 23.11
C ALA A 411 11.96 16.75 21.89
N TRP A 412 11.62 18.02 22.09
CA TRP A 412 11.50 19.00 21.01
C TRP A 412 12.35 20.24 21.31
N ARG A 413 13.00 20.77 20.28
CA ARG A 413 13.78 22.01 20.34
C ARG A 413 13.61 22.78 19.02
N SER A 414 13.38 24.08 19.11
CA SER A 414 13.33 24.97 17.96
C SER A 414 14.18 26.24 18.21
N ASP A 415 14.88 26.64 17.19
CA ASP A 415 15.57 27.93 17.12
C ASP A 415 14.88 28.79 16.06
N GLN A 416 14.23 29.88 16.49
CA GLN A 416 13.56 30.81 15.59
C GLN A 416 14.30 32.16 15.65
N ASN A 417 15.06 32.47 14.59
CA ASN A 417 15.86 33.71 14.51
C ASN A 417 16.73 33.95 15.75
N GLY A 418 17.32 32.89 16.36
CA GLY A 418 18.11 32.95 17.57
C GLY A 418 17.29 32.81 18.88
N ALA A 419 15.99 32.81 18.83
CA ALA A 419 15.15 32.52 19.99
C ALA A 419 14.94 31.01 20.14
N VAL A 420 15.58 30.42 21.16
CA VAL A 420 15.54 28.97 21.39
C VAL A 420 14.43 28.60 22.36
N GLN A 421 13.63 27.63 21.99
CA GLN A 421 12.62 26.99 22.84
C GLN A 421 12.86 25.48 22.88
N SER A 422 12.55 24.84 24.00
CA SER A 422 12.60 23.39 24.15
C SER A 422 11.50 22.91 25.11
N LEU A 423 11.07 21.67 24.90
CA LEU A 423 10.11 21.01 25.78
C LEU A 423 10.27 19.50 25.71
N GLU A 424 9.77 18.84 26.75
CA GLU A 424 9.59 17.39 26.80
C GLU A 424 8.14 17.11 27.17
N ARG A 425 7.55 16.09 26.54
CA ARG A 425 6.15 15.67 26.78
C ARG A 425 6.04 14.17 26.65
N THR A 426 5.08 13.62 27.38
CA THR A 426 4.72 12.19 27.29
C THR A 426 3.22 12.07 27.14
N VAL A 427 2.77 11.18 26.24
CA VAL A 427 1.39 10.77 26.09
C VAL A 427 1.31 9.24 26.08
N GLY A 428 0.26 8.68 26.67
CA GLY A 428 0.04 7.24 26.70
C GLY A 428 -1.43 6.88 26.72
N ASN A 429 -1.75 5.78 26.03
CA ASN A 429 -3.10 5.28 25.89
C ASN A 429 -3.18 3.80 26.14
N THR A 430 -4.25 3.35 26.82
CA THR A 430 -4.61 1.93 26.92
C THR A 430 -5.91 1.71 26.14
N VAL A 431 -5.89 0.79 25.20
CA VAL A 431 -7.01 0.58 24.28
C VAL A 431 -7.45 -0.87 24.22
N TRP A 432 -8.75 -1.05 24.00
CA TRP A 432 -9.40 -2.32 23.75
C TRP A 432 -9.90 -2.34 22.32
N LEU A 433 -9.53 -3.37 21.57
CA LEU A 433 -9.83 -3.54 20.16
C LEU A 433 -10.61 -4.85 19.95
N PRO A 434 -11.92 -4.85 20.21
CA PRO A 434 -12.76 -6.01 20.00
C PRO A 434 -13.06 -6.24 18.51
N GLN A 435 -13.29 -7.49 18.17
CA GLN A 435 -13.79 -7.94 16.88
C GLN A 435 -14.77 -9.08 17.07
N LEU A 436 -15.86 -9.09 16.31
CA LEU A 436 -16.80 -10.19 16.21
C LEU A 436 -17.04 -10.48 14.73
N THR A 437 -16.98 -11.76 14.36
CA THR A 437 -17.15 -12.22 12.99
C THR A 437 -18.10 -13.40 12.98
N LEU A 438 -19.13 -13.35 12.15
CA LEU A 438 -20.02 -14.46 11.85
C LEU A 438 -19.73 -14.91 10.41
N GLU A 439 -19.42 -16.17 10.22
CA GLU A 439 -19.14 -16.79 8.93
C GLU A 439 -20.23 -17.80 8.58
N TYR A 440 -20.60 -17.84 7.31
CA TYR A 440 -21.58 -18.78 6.78
C TYR A 440 -21.09 -19.40 5.48
N ARG A 441 -21.03 -20.74 5.45
CA ARG A 441 -20.67 -21.55 4.27
C ARG A 441 -21.86 -22.43 3.87
N PRO A 442 -22.75 -21.96 3.00
CA PRO A 442 -23.86 -22.80 2.51
C PRO A 442 -23.36 -24.07 1.85
N ASP A 443 -22.26 -23.95 1.08
CA ASP A 443 -21.58 -25.04 0.37
C ASP A 443 -20.08 -24.68 0.15
N GLU A 444 -19.35 -25.52 -0.56
CA GLU A 444 -17.92 -25.33 -0.84
C GLU A 444 -17.64 -24.17 -1.84
N ARG A 445 -18.68 -23.65 -2.48
CA ARG A 445 -18.58 -22.59 -3.50
C ARG A 445 -19.04 -21.23 -3.02
N GLN A 446 -19.54 -21.14 -1.82
CA GLN A 446 -20.07 -19.90 -1.27
C GLN A 446 -19.53 -19.64 0.13
N PHE A 447 -19.15 -18.40 0.37
CA PHE A 447 -18.69 -17.93 1.66
C PHE A 447 -19.21 -16.53 1.93
N ALA A 448 -19.97 -16.38 3.02
CA ALA A 448 -20.49 -15.10 3.47
C ALA A 448 -19.97 -14.79 4.87
N TRP A 449 -19.79 -13.51 5.17
CA TRP A 449 -19.40 -13.06 6.52
C TRP A 449 -20.06 -11.75 6.89
N ALA A 450 -20.25 -11.57 8.19
CA ALA A 450 -20.57 -10.29 8.82
C ALA A 450 -19.52 -10.04 9.91
N ARG A 451 -18.89 -8.87 9.90
CA ARG A 451 -17.81 -8.51 10.82
C ARG A 451 -18.05 -7.14 11.40
N VAL A 452 -17.86 -7.01 12.71
CA VAL A 452 -17.74 -5.73 13.40
C VAL A 452 -16.41 -5.68 14.13
N SER A 453 -15.72 -4.54 14.05
CA SER A 453 -14.39 -4.38 14.65
C SER A 453 -14.13 -2.93 15.02
N ARG A 454 -13.19 -2.73 15.96
CA ARG A 454 -12.68 -1.42 16.33
C ARG A 454 -11.24 -1.28 15.84
N GLY A 455 -10.99 -0.21 15.07
CA GLY A 455 -9.67 0.24 14.68
C GLY A 455 -9.17 1.36 15.59
N TYR A 456 -7.86 1.59 15.55
CA TYR A 456 -7.18 2.52 16.43
C TYR A 456 -5.95 3.11 15.76
N LYS A 457 -5.77 4.43 15.93
CA LYS A 457 -4.57 5.17 15.61
C LYS A 457 -4.14 5.93 16.86
N ALA A 458 -2.87 5.81 17.27
CA ALA A 458 -2.40 6.33 18.54
C ALA A 458 -2.39 7.86 18.57
N ALA A 459 -2.46 8.43 19.78
CA ALA A 459 -2.11 9.83 20.03
C ALA A 459 -0.67 10.11 19.64
N GLY A 460 -0.33 11.35 19.34
CA GLY A 460 1.02 11.74 18.99
C GLY A 460 1.26 13.24 19.12
N PHE A 461 2.32 13.71 18.51
CA PHE A 461 2.79 15.09 18.63
C PHE A 461 2.96 15.75 17.27
N ASN A 462 2.78 17.07 17.24
CA ASN A 462 3.00 17.88 16.04
C ASN A 462 4.50 18.14 15.82
N VAL A 463 5.19 17.14 15.27
CA VAL A 463 6.66 17.12 15.11
C VAL A 463 7.20 18.17 14.13
N TYR A 464 6.35 18.79 13.30
CA TYR A 464 6.69 19.92 12.43
C TYR A 464 6.39 21.30 13.07
N ALA A 465 5.80 21.30 14.26
CA ALA A 465 5.48 22.56 14.90
C ALA A 465 6.74 23.37 15.17
N THR A 466 6.71 24.63 14.78
CA THR A 466 7.81 25.58 15.00
C THR A 466 7.70 26.27 16.35
N GLN A 467 6.56 26.21 17.01
CA GLN A 467 6.28 26.83 18.31
C GLN A 467 6.05 25.77 19.38
N SER A 468 6.55 26.04 20.60
CA SER A 468 6.48 25.10 21.72
C SER A 468 5.06 24.75 22.14
N VAL A 469 4.11 25.70 22.08
CA VAL A 469 2.69 25.43 22.41
C VAL A 469 2.12 24.37 21.47
N ALA A 470 2.32 24.51 20.16
CA ALA A 470 1.81 23.56 19.18
C ALA A 470 2.53 22.22 19.23
N ALA A 471 3.85 22.21 19.48
CA ALA A 471 4.63 20.98 19.62
C ALA A 471 4.25 20.21 20.89
N GLY A 472 3.95 20.92 21.98
CA GLY A 472 3.65 20.34 23.29
C GLY A 472 2.16 19.94 23.48
N ASP A 473 1.31 20.27 22.54
CA ASP A 473 -0.12 19.90 22.54
C ASP A 473 -0.32 18.61 21.74
N PRO A 474 -0.49 17.44 22.38
CA PRO A 474 -0.64 16.19 21.69
C PRO A 474 -2.03 16.11 21.03
N TYR A 475 -2.08 15.56 19.83
CA TYR A 475 -3.38 15.20 19.26
C TYR A 475 -3.88 13.88 19.86
N GLU A 476 -5.22 13.80 19.99
CA GLU A 476 -5.91 12.66 20.58
C GLU A 476 -5.89 11.41 19.70
N PRO A 477 -6.05 10.21 20.29
CA PRO A 477 -6.18 8.98 19.53
C PRO A 477 -7.43 8.97 18.65
N GLU A 478 -7.30 8.44 17.45
CA GLU A 478 -8.42 8.24 16.54
C GLU A 478 -8.97 6.82 16.65
N TYR A 479 -10.30 6.68 16.61
CA TYR A 479 -10.98 5.39 16.68
C TYR A 479 -11.91 5.18 15.49
N ALA A 480 -11.86 3.97 14.90
CA ALA A 480 -12.75 3.53 13.85
C ALA A 480 -13.66 2.42 14.34
N HIS A 481 -14.97 2.61 14.29
CA HIS A 481 -15.99 1.57 14.48
C HIS A 481 -16.46 1.10 13.12
N HIS A 482 -16.11 -0.13 12.77
CA HIS A 482 -16.28 -0.70 11.45
C HIS A 482 -17.30 -1.83 11.45
N ALA A 483 -18.18 -1.85 10.45
CA ALA A 483 -19.06 -2.95 10.13
C ALA A 483 -18.89 -3.34 8.64
N GLU A 484 -18.80 -4.62 8.36
CA GLU A 484 -18.62 -5.16 7.02
C GLU A 484 -19.51 -6.38 6.82
N LEU A 485 -20.13 -6.46 5.65
CA LEU A 485 -20.88 -7.62 5.17
C LEU A 485 -20.30 -8.02 3.82
N GLY A 486 -19.88 -9.26 3.68
CA GLY A 486 -19.28 -9.74 2.45
C GLY A 486 -19.83 -11.09 2.00
N TRP A 487 -19.73 -11.31 0.71
CA TRP A 487 -20.11 -12.58 0.07
C TRP A 487 -19.17 -12.88 -1.09
N ARG A 488 -18.65 -14.11 -1.10
CA ARG A 488 -17.88 -14.67 -2.22
C ARG A 488 -18.58 -15.90 -2.76
N ILE A 489 -18.55 -16.01 -4.07
CA ILE A 489 -19.11 -17.14 -4.79
C ILE A 489 -18.17 -17.52 -5.93
N GLN A 490 -18.03 -18.81 -6.17
CA GLN A 490 -17.24 -19.34 -7.28
C GLN A 490 -18.01 -20.45 -7.99
N GLY A 491 -17.88 -20.52 -9.31
CA GLY A 491 -18.39 -21.62 -10.11
C GLY A 491 -17.56 -22.89 -9.95
N ALA A 492 -17.92 -23.94 -10.69
CA ALA A 492 -17.05 -25.10 -10.80
C ALA A 492 -15.68 -24.60 -11.28
N GLN A 493 -14.65 -24.83 -10.48
CA GLN A 493 -13.28 -24.49 -10.86
C GLN A 493 -12.61 -25.73 -11.40
N ASP A 494 -12.49 -25.77 -12.71
CA ASP A 494 -11.32 -26.38 -13.31
C ASP A 494 -10.19 -25.34 -13.28
N ALA A 495 -8.94 -25.72 -13.11
CA ALA A 495 -7.81 -24.76 -12.98
C ALA A 495 -7.72 -23.75 -14.15
N GLN A 496 -8.41 -24.00 -15.23
CA GLN A 496 -8.35 -23.24 -16.48
C GLN A 496 -9.67 -22.59 -16.90
N GLU A 497 -10.81 -23.06 -16.38
CA GLU A 497 -12.14 -22.54 -16.69
C GLU A 497 -12.91 -22.30 -15.37
N GLY A 498 -13.79 -21.33 -15.36
CA GLY A 498 -14.62 -21.04 -14.19
C GLY A 498 -14.86 -19.56 -13.98
N TRP A 499 -15.50 -19.23 -12.88
CA TRP A 499 -15.75 -17.85 -12.51
C TRP A 499 -15.75 -17.68 -11.00
N SER A 500 -15.45 -16.48 -10.54
CA SER A 500 -15.58 -16.08 -9.15
C SER A 500 -16.12 -14.66 -9.07
N ALA A 501 -16.86 -14.37 -8.00
CA ALA A 501 -17.34 -13.03 -7.71
C ALA A 501 -17.28 -12.75 -6.20
N SER A 502 -17.08 -11.49 -5.85
CA SER A 502 -17.08 -10.99 -4.49
C SER A 502 -17.86 -9.69 -4.42
N ALA A 503 -18.68 -9.53 -3.37
CA ALA A 503 -19.38 -8.31 -3.05
C ALA A 503 -19.15 -7.99 -1.56
N VAL A 504 -18.77 -6.76 -1.26
CA VAL A 504 -18.52 -6.30 0.11
C VAL A 504 -19.16 -4.94 0.31
N ALA A 505 -20.04 -4.82 1.33
CA ALA A 505 -20.57 -3.55 1.81
C ALA A 505 -19.95 -3.22 3.15
N PHE A 506 -19.59 -1.95 3.36
CA PHE A 506 -18.94 -1.53 4.57
C PHE A 506 -19.44 -0.16 5.07
N HIS A 507 -19.33 0.03 6.38
CA HIS A 507 -19.57 1.30 7.05
C HIS A 507 -18.57 1.47 8.20
N THR A 508 -17.87 2.60 8.22
CA THR A 508 -16.90 2.96 9.25
C THR A 508 -17.27 4.31 9.84
N ARG A 509 -17.46 4.40 11.14
CA ARG A 509 -17.59 5.66 11.88
C ARG A 509 -16.28 5.95 12.58
N LEU A 510 -15.81 7.18 12.42
CA LEU A 510 -14.58 7.69 13.02
C LEU A 510 -14.91 8.66 14.14
N ARG A 511 -14.13 8.63 15.20
CA ARG A 511 -14.13 9.60 16.29
C ARG A 511 -12.75 10.15 16.46
N ASP A 512 -12.67 11.44 16.70
CA ASP A 512 -11.43 12.17 16.91
C ASP A 512 -10.45 11.96 15.74
N GLN A 513 -11.00 12.00 14.51
CA GLN A 513 -10.22 11.74 13.30
C GLN A 513 -9.04 12.69 13.20
N GLN A 514 -7.83 12.13 13.10
CA GLN A 514 -6.61 12.90 12.89
C GLN A 514 -6.57 13.42 11.46
N VAL A 515 -6.63 14.73 11.31
CA VAL A 515 -6.61 15.43 10.02
C VAL A 515 -5.42 16.37 9.95
N VAL A 516 -4.79 16.43 8.78
CA VAL A 516 -3.67 17.33 8.56
C VAL A 516 -4.17 18.72 8.18
N VAL A 517 -3.62 19.72 8.82
CA VAL A 517 -4.01 21.12 8.69
C VAL A 517 -2.77 22.01 8.63
N GLN A 518 -2.88 23.15 7.94
CA GLN A 518 -1.84 24.18 8.04
C GLN A 518 -1.99 25.01 9.31
N GLY A 519 -0.95 25.04 10.13
CA GLY A 519 -0.83 25.86 11.31
C GLY A 519 -0.34 27.27 11.00
N LEU A 520 -0.10 28.06 12.06
CA LEU A 520 0.51 29.39 11.95
C LEU A 520 1.93 29.27 11.37
N GLY A 521 2.27 30.16 10.43
CA GLY A 521 3.58 30.15 9.77
C GLY A 521 3.72 29.10 8.67
N GLY A 522 2.62 28.45 8.22
CA GLY A 522 2.63 27.46 7.14
C GLY A 522 3.10 26.07 7.55
N ALA A 523 3.43 25.87 8.84
CA ALA A 523 3.80 24.55 9.35
C ALA A 523 2.57 23.61 9.28
N THR A 524 2.80 22.38 8.86
CA THR A 524 1.77 21.36 8.86
C THR A 524 1.58 20.77 10.25
N MET A 525 0.33 20.60 10.64
CA MET A 525 -0.04 20.10 11.97
C MET A 525 -1.15 19.05 11.82
N THR A 526 -1.21 18.15 12.77
CA THR A 526 -2.36 17.25 12.96
C THR A 526 -3.33 17.85 13.96
N ASP A 527 -4.61 17.87 13.60
CA ASP A 527 -5.74 18.28 14.43
C ASP A 527 -6.74 17.12 14.51
N ASN A 528 -7.66 17.14 15.45
CA ASN A 528 -8.70 16.14 15.57
C ASN A 528 -10.05 16.68 15.07
N ALA A 529 -10.59 16.09 14.00
CA ALA A 529 -11.99 16.27 13.62
C ALA A 529 -12.90 15.48 14.58
N GLY A 530 -14.03 16.06 14.98
CA GLY A 530 -14.89 15.46 15.99
C GLY A 530 -15.45 14.10 15.56
N ARG A 531 -16.22 14.06 14.45
CA ARG A 531 -16.83 12.84 13.91
C ARG A 531 -16.83 12.84 12.40
N SER A 532 -16.66 11.64 11.82
CA SER A 532 -16.75 11.45 10.38
C SER A 532 -17.18 10.00 10.07
N HIS A 533 -17.58 9.75 8.82
CA HIS A 533 -17.88 8.39 8.39
C HIS A 533 -17.42 8.10 6.97
N VAL A 534 -17.18 6.82 6.73
CA VAL A 534 -16.95 6.26 5.40
C VAL A 534 -17.89 5.09 5.19
N GLN A 535 -18.59 5.06 4.05
CA GLN A 535 -19.43 3.93 3.67
C GLN A 535 -19.29 3.63 2.19
N GLY A 536 -19.46 2.37 1.80
CA GLY A 536 -19.28 2.02 0.42
C GLY A 536 -19.56 0.57 0.06
N LEU A 537 -19.26 0.28 -1.21
CA LEU A 537 -19.45 -1.02 -1.83
C LEU A 537 -18.20 -1.37 -2.65
N GLU A 538 -17.82 -2.63 -2.62
CA GLU A 538 -16.76 -3.21 -3.45
C GLU A 538 -17.32 -4.43 -4.16
N LEU A 539 -17.11 -4.48 -5.46
CA LEU A 539 -17.49 -5.61 -6.31
C LEU A 539 -16.25 -6.04 -7.09
N SER A 540 -16.02 -7.33 -7.18
CA SER A 540 -14.99 -7.89 -8.06
C SER A 540 -15.43 -9.24 -8.60
N GLY A 541 -14.93 -9.58 -9.78
CA GLY A 541 -15.20 -10.86 -10.39
C GLY A 541 -14.18 -11.22 -11.45
N THR A 542 -13.99 -12.52 -11.63
CA THR A 542 -13.14 -13.08 -12.68
C THR A 542 -13.93 -14.17 -13.42
N LEU A 543 -13.86 -14.13 -14.73
CA LEU A 543 -14.45 -15.15 -15.61
C LEU A 543 -13.34 -15.75 -16.48
N ARG A 544 -13.21 -17.05 -16.49
CA ARG A 544 -12.36 -17.83 -17.39
C ARG A 544 -13.24 -18.67 -18.33
N PRO A 545 -13.69 -18.07 -19.44
CA PRO A 545 -14.66 -18.75 -20.33
C PRO A 545 -14.03 -19.83 -21.18
N ALA A 546 -12.70 -19.83 -21.33
CA ALA A 546 -11.92 -20.79 -22.09
C ALA A 546 -10.49 -20.85 -21.58
N ARG A 547 -9.77 -21.91 -21.92
CA ARG A 547 -8.33 -22.04 -21.63
C ARG A 547 -7.55 -20.82 -22.14
N GLY A 548 -6.69 -20.28 -21.30
CA GLY A 548 -5.86 -19.15 -21.63
C GLY A 548 -6.58 -17.81 -21.71
N LEU A 549 -7.88 -17.72 -21.46
CA LEU A 549 -8.61 -16.45 -21.44
C LEU A 549 -9.18 -16.17 -20.06
N ALA A 550 -8.74 -15.05 -19.45
CA ALA A 550 -9.27 -14.55 -18.20
C ALA A 550 -9.76 -13.11 -18.38
N LEU A 551 -10.99 -12.86 -17.92
CA LEU A 551 -11.63 -11.55 -17.89
C LEU A 551 -11.86 -11.18 -16.44
N GLY A 552 -11.36 -10.01 -16.02
CA GLY A 552 -11.57 -9.44 -14.69
C GLY A 552 -12.45 -8.20 -14.77
N ALA A 553 -13.26 -7.98 -13.74
CA ALA A 553 -14.00 -6.74 -13.56
C ALA A 553 -14.02 -6.36 -12.08
N GLN A 554 -13.94 -5.07 -11.80
CA GLN A 554 -14.02 -4.55 -10.43
C GLN A 554 -14.69 -3.19 -10.40
N ALA A 555 -15.38 -2.90 -9.29
CA ALA A 555 -15.96 -1.59 -9.02
C ALA A 555 -15.88 -1.29 -7.53
N GLY A 556 -15.51 -0.06 -7.21
CA GLY A 556 -15.48 0.47 -5.86
C GLY A 556 -16.27 1.77 -5.79
N TYR A 557 -17.05 1.92 -4.72
CA TYR A 557 -17.66 3.17 -4.32
C TYR A 557 -17.40 3.42 -2.86
N ALA A 558 -16.92 4.62 -2.51
CA ALA A 558 -16.70 5.04 -1.14
C ALA A 558 -17.11 6.50 -0.96
N LYS A 559 -18.00 6.76 -0.02
CA LYS A 559 -18.37 8.10 0.43
C LYS A 559 -17.72 8.34 1.80
N ALA A 560 -16.73 9.24 1.86
CA ALA A 560 -16.00 9.61 3.05
C ALA A 560 -16.27 11.11 3.33
N VAL A 561 -16.93 11.43 4.46
CA VAL A 561 -17.37 12.79 4.79
C VAL A 561 -17.23 13.07 6.28
N TYR A 562 -17.00 14.33 6.62
CA TYR A 562 -17.04 14.82 7.99
C TYR A 562 -18.50 14.98 8.44
N ASP A 563 -18.82 14.48 9.61
CA ASP A 563 -20.13 14.70 10.26
C ASP A 563 -20.09 15.94 11.16
N GLU A 564 -18.96 16.10 11.88
CA GLU A 564 -18.67 17.22 12.77
C GLU A 564 -17.19 17.58 12.67
N TYR A 565 -16.91 18.72 12.11
CA TYR A 565 -15.56 19.27 12.08
C TYR A 565 -15.61 20.80 12.00
N LEU A 566 -15.39 21.46 13.12
CA LEU A 566 -15.30 22.91 13.23
C LEU A 566 -13.85 23.31 13.47
N ARG A 567 -13.30 24.14 12.59
CA ARG A 567 -11.95 24.68 12.74
C ARG A 567 -11.99 26.20 12.66
N GLY A 568 -11.70 26.86 13.78
CA GLY A 568 -11.90 28.30 13.90
C GLY A 568 -13.38 28.65 13.65
N SER A 569 -13.65 29.47 12.65
CA SER A 569 -15.01 29.82 12.23
C SER A 569 -15.56 29.00 11.06
N THR A 570 -14.77 28.06 10.55
CA THR A 570 -15.14 27.27 9.36
C THR A 570 -15.70 25.92 9.79
N ASP A 571 -16.96 25.65 9.38
CA ASP A 571 -17.61 24.36 9.54
C ASP A 571 -17.40 23.50 8.29
N TYR A 572 -16.78 22.33 8.48
CA TYR A 572 -16.50 21.35 7.44
C TYR A 572 -17.52 20.20 7.39
N ALA A 573 -18.60 20.26 8.19
CA ALA A 573 -19.63 19.22 8.19
C ALA A 573 -20.23 19.00 6.79
N GLY A 574 -20.42 17.73 6.41
CA GLY A 574 -20.91 17.33 5.09
C GLY A 574 -19.86 17.37 3.97
N GLN A 575 -18.66 17.86 4.24
CA GLN A 575 -17.60 17.94 3.24
C GLN A 575 -16.88 16.59 3.09
N GLN A 576 -16.42 16.32 1.86
CA GLN A 576 -15.70 15.08 1.55
C GLN A 576 -14.23 15.18 1.97
N PHE A 577 -13.64 14.05 2.38
CA PHE A 577 -12.19 13.94 2.62
C PHE A 577 -11.41 14.26 1.35
N SER A 578 -10.24 14.87 1.54
CA SER A 578 -9.29 15.09 0.44
C SER A 578 -8.71 13.76 -0.06
N ALA A 579 -8.14 13.78 -1.26
CA ALA A 579 -7.46 12.67 -1.91
C ALA A 579 -8.28 11.36 -1.98
N THR A 580 -9.62 11.46 -1.99
CA THR A 580 -10.54 10.32 -1.94
C THR A 580 -11.51 10.34 -3.11
N PRO A 581 -11.21 9.70 -4.25
CA PRO A 581 -12.18 9.49 -5.32
C PRO A 581 -13.38 8.68 -4.84
N ARG A 582 -14.60 9.10 -5.22
CA ARG A 582 -15.83 8.36 -4.81
C ARG A 582 -16.01 7.04 -5.51
N SER A 583 -15.42 6.86 -6.70
CA SER A 583 -15.63 5.66 -7.49
C SER A 583 -14.38 5.26 -8.25
N SER A 584 -14.23 3.95 -8.42
CA SER A 584 -13.26 3.33 -9.31
C SER A 584 -13.91 2.15 -10.01
N ILE A 585 -13.69 2.02 -11.33
CA ILE A 585 -14.18 0.89 -12.12
C ILE A 585 -13.01 0.40 -12.96
N GLY A 586 -12.77 -0.90 -12.95
CA GLY A 586 -11.71 -1.54 -13.71
C GLY A 586 -12.19 -2.76 -14.48
N ALA A 587 -11.56 -3.02 -15.60
CA ALA A 587 -11.70 -4.26 -16.36
C ALA A 587 -10.33 -4.72 -16.84
N THR A 588 -10.08 -6.02 -16.81
CA THR A 588 -8.84 -6.65 -17.28
C THR A 588 -9.15 -7.80 -18.24
N LEU A 589 -8.28 -7.97 -19.22
CA LEU A 589 -8.26 -9.13 -20.09
C LEU A 589 -6.84 -9.68 -20.07
N ASN A 590 -6.70 -10.99 -19.80
CA ASN A 590 -5.46 -11.72 -19.99
C ASN A 590 -5.77 -12.89 -20.93
N TRP A 591 -5.07 -12.94 -22.06
CA TRP A 591 -5.31 -13.90 -23.10
C TRP A 591 -4.03 -14.57 -23.58
N ARG A 592 -3.97 -15.89 -23.48
CA ARG A 592 -2.90 -16.76 -24.02
C ARG A 592 -3.41 -17.50 -25.25
N PRO A 593 -3.32 -16.88 -26.45
CA PRO A 593 -3.76 -17.51 -27.69
C PRO A 593 -2.92 -18.75 -28.05
N ALA A 594 -1.72 -18.84 -27.56
CA ALA A 594 -0.80 -19.98 -27.69
C ALA A 594 -0.03 -20.15 -26.37
N GLN A 595 0.63 -21.30 -26.17
CA GLN A 595 1.34 -21.60 -24.92
C GLN A 595 2.47 -20.60 -24.60
N ASP A 596 3.05 -20.04 -25.64
CA ASP A 596 4.20 -19.13 -25.59
C ASP A 596 3.86 -17.65 -25.75
N TRP A 597 2.59 -17.28 -25.90
CA TRP A 597 2.18 -15.89 -26.05
C TRP A 597 1.11 -15.48 -25.05
N GLU A 598 1.26 -14.30 -24.48
CA GLU A 598 0.27 -13.68 -23.58
C GLU A 598 0.04 -12.23 -23.95
N LEU A 599 -1.23 -11.84 -24.09
CA LEU A 599 -1.69 -10.46 -24.24
C LEU A 599 -2.46 -10.05 -22.98
N GLY A 600 -2.11 -8.92 -22.38
CA GLY A 600 -2.86 -8.30 -21.31
C GLY A 600 -3.37 -6.92 -21.70
N LEU A 601 -4.57 -6.60 -21.23
CA LEU A 601 -5.20 -5.28 -21.35
C LEU A 601 -5.86 -4.93 -20.02
N SER A 602 -5.62 -3.72 -19.53
CA SER A 602 -6.29 -3.16 -18.36
C SER A 602 -6.88 -1.81 -18.71
N VAL A 603 -8.13 -1.60 -18.33
CA VAL A 603 -8.82 -0.31 -18.44
C VAL A 603 -9.36 0.06 -17.08
N ARG A 604 -9.06 1.27 -16.62
CA ARG A 604 -9.53 1.74 -15.34
C ARG A 604 -9.97 3.18 -15.39
N ARG A 605 -11.17 3.43 -14.85
CA ARG A 605 -11.70 4.77 -14.64
C ARG A 605 -11.72 5.12 -13.16
N ILE A 606 -11.09 6.24 -12.82
CA ILE A 606 -11.09 6.84 -11.50
C ILE A 606 -12.04 8.04 -11.51
N GLY A 607 -12.88 8.15 -10.48
CA GLY A 607 -13.81 9.26 -10.29
C GLY A 607 -13.09 10.55 -9.90
N LYS A 608 -13.89 11.61 -9.76
CA LYS A 608 -13.39 12.92 -9.33
C LYS A 608 -12.71 12.84 -7.97
N THR A 609 -11.60 13.54 -7.85
CA THR A 609 -10.80 13.65 -6.62
C THR A 609 -10.83 15.08 -6.11
N TYR A 610 -10.69 15.26 -4.79
CA TYR A 610 -10.67 16.56 -4.14
C TYR A 610 -9.30 16.80 -3.53
N VAL A 611 -8.78 18.01 -3.71
CA VAL A 611 -7.67 18.53 -2.91
C VAL A 611 -8.28 19.30 -1.77
N GLN A 612 -7.73 19.24 -0.59
CA GLN A 612 -8.30 19.85 0.58
C GLN A 612 -9.83 19.68 0.60
N THR A 613 -10.47 19.86 1.70
CA THR A 613 -11.88 19.63 1.84
C THR A 613 -12.71 20.44 0.81
N ASN A 614 -13.53 19.75 0.01
CA ASN A 614 -14.43 20.26 -1.05
C ASN A 614 -13.80 21.03 -2.23
N ARG A 615 -12.50 21.22 -2.28
CA ARG A 615 -11.86 21.78 -3.45
C ARG A 615 -11.58 20.66 -4.45
N GLN A 616 -12.30 20.60 -5.56
CA GLN A 616 -12.07 19.62 -6.60
C GLN A 616 -10.66 19.81 -7.16
N LEU A 617 -9.87 18.75 -7.13
CA LEU A 617 -8.52 18.71 -7.65
C LEU A 617 -8.52 18.39 -9.12
N ASP A 618 -9.19 17.30 -9.51
CA ASP A 618 -9.14 16.73 -10.83
C ASP A 618 -10.49 16.18 -11.28
N GLY A 619 -10.70 16.13 -12.58
CA GLY A 619 -11.81 15.44 -13.20
C GLY A 619 -11.68 13.91 -13.06
N ALA A 620 -12.69 13.20 -13.52
CA ALA A 620 -12.57 11.76 -13.67
C ALA A 620 -11.70 11.42 -14.88
N TYR A 621 -10.77 10.48 -14.74
CA TYR A 621 -9.86 10.07 -15.81
C TYR A 621 -9.90 8.56 -16.05
N THR A 622 -9.40 8.13 -17.21
CA THR A 622 -9.33 6.71 -17.59
C THR A 622 -7.91 6.36 -18.00
N LEU A 623 -7.35 5.33 -17.38
CA LEU A 623 -6.06 4.76 -17.75
C LEU A 623 -6.29 3.47 -18.54
N VAL A 624 -5.47 3.28 -19.55
CA VAL A 624 -5.44 2.08 -20.39
C VAL A 624 -4.01 1.57 -20.47
N ASP A 625 -3.80 0.35 -20.03
CA ASP A 625 -2.49 -0.30 -20.04
C ASP A 625 -2.57 -1.60 -20.86
N ALA A 626 -1.51 -1.94 -21.58
CA ALA A 626 -1.44 -3.20 -22.31
C ALA A 626 -0.02 -3.78 -22.27
N HIS A 627 0.07 -5.10 -22.36
CA HIS A 627 1.34 -5.80 -22.54
C HIS A 627 1.19 -6.99 -23.49
N LEU A 628 2.29 -7.33 -24.15
CA LEU A 628 2.43 -8.54 -24.93
C LEU A 628 3.73 -9.22 -24.52
N SER A 629 3.65 -10.49 -24.16
CA SER A 629 4.79 -11.29 -23.72
C SER A 629 4.92 -12.57 -24.52
N TRP A 630 6.14 -12.96 -24.83
CA TRP A 630 6.50 -14.25 -25.39
C TRP A 630 7.34 -15.03 -24.37
N TYR A 631 7.07 -16.34 -24.26
CA TYR A 631 7.74 -17.26 -23.34
C TYR A 631 8.37 -18.40 -24.14
N GLY A 632 9.63 -18.73 -23.90
CA GLY A 632 10.26 -19.88 -24.56
C GLY A 632 11.65 -20.20 -24.03
N ARG A 633 11.91 -21.47 -23.72
CA ARG A 633 13.22 -21.98 -23.28
C ARG A 633 13.83 -21.19 -22.11
N GLY A 634 13.02 -20.83 -21.11
CA GLY A 634 13.44 -20.02 -19.96
C GLY A 634 13.46 -18.51 -20.23
N TRP A 635 13.28 -18.05 -21.47
CA TRP A 635 13.21 -16.64 -21.81
C TRP A 635 11.80 -16.09 -21.74
N THR A 636 11.69 -14.87 -21.23
CA THR A 636 10.49 -14.01 -21.35
C THR A 636 10.88 -12.72 -22.08
N LEU A 637 10.23 -12.46 -23.19
CA LEU A 637 10.36 -11.19 -23.94
C LEU A 637 9.02 -10.47 -23.87
N GLY A 638 9.00 -9.26 -23.33
CA GLY A 638 7.77 -8.48 -23.15
C GLY A 638 7.92 -7.07 -23.69
N ILE A 639 6.82 -6.57 -24.26
CA ILE A 639 6.62 -5.15 -24.51
C ILE A 639 5.39 -4.70 -23.72
N TYR A 640 5.42 -3.49 -23.19
CA TYR A 640 4.30 -2.94 -22.46
C TYR A 640 4.10 -1.45 -22.77
N GLY A 641 2.88 -0.99 -22.59
CA GLY A 641 2.53 0.41 -22.61
C GLY A 641 1.59 0.74 -21.45
N LYS A 642 1.86 1.81 -20.74
CA LYS A 642 1.01 2.33 -19.66
C LYS A 642 0.44 3.69 -20.04
N ASN A 643 -0.77 3.99 -19.53
CA ASN A 643 -1.51 5.21 -19.87
C ASN A 643 -1.57 5.43 -21.40
N LEU A 644 -1.93 4.43 -22.17
CA LEU A 644 -1.93 4.45 -23.64
C LEU A 644 -2.80 5.58 -24.22
N GLY A 645 -3.86 5.97 -23.49
CA GLY A 645 -4.72 7.10 -23.82
C GLY A 645 -4.09 8.47 -23.58
N ASP A 646 -2.90 8.52 -23.00
CA ASP A 646 -2.20 9.74 -22.57
C ASP A 646 -3.09 10.67 -21.74
N ALA A 647 -3.88 10.07 -20.83
CA ALA A 647 -4.76 10.82 -19.96
C ALA A 647 -3.93 11.73 -19.03
N SER A 648 -4.28 12.99 -18.97
CA SER A 648 -3.77 13.93 -17.97
C SER A 648 -4.55 13.73 -16.67
N TYR A 649 -3.85 13.57 -15.56
CA TYR A 649 -4.43 13.42 -14.23
C TYR A 649 -3.44 13.88 -13.16
N LEU A 650 -3.94 14.11 -11.96
CA LEU A 650 -3.13 14.54 -10.81
C LEU A 650 -3.06 13.41 -9.77
N THR A 651 -1.87 13.23 -9.21
CA THR A 651 -1.65 12.30 -8.10
C THR A 651 -1.73 13.01 -6.76
N ARG A 652 -1.42 14.32 -6.74
CA ARG A 652 -1.45 15.15 -5.54
C ARG A 652 -1.64 16.62 -5.89
N ALA A 653 -2.14 17.39 -4.92
CA ALA A 653 -2.01 18.84 -4.93
C ALA A 653 -1.98 19.39 -3.49
N ILE A 654 -1.27 20.49 -3.33
CA ILE A 654 -1.12 21.22 -2.07
C ILE A 654 -1.40 22.71 -2.29
N SER A 655 -1.70 23.43 -1.22
CA SER A 655 -1.78 24.90 -1.30
C SER A 655 -0.39 25.50 -1.45
N ASP A 656 -0.26 26.53 -2.30
CA ASP A 656 0.97 27.33 -2.41
C ASP A 656 1.11 28.39 -1.30
N GLY A 657 0.16 28.44 -0.34
CA GLY A 657 0.11 29.42 0.73
C GLY A 657 -0.42 30.80 0.31
N ALA A 658 -0.53 31.09 -0.98
CA ALA A 658 -1.01 32.36 -1.53
C ALA A 658 -2.42 32.25 -2.16
N GLY A 659 -3.12 31.14 -1.93
CA GLY A 659 -4.47 30.87 -2.48
C GLY A 659 -4.46 30.11 -3.81
N GLY A 660 -3.31 29.78 -4.36
CA GLY A 660 -3.09 28.89 -5.50
C GLY A 660 -2.91 27.42 -5.08
N VAL A 661 -2.66 26.58 -6.09
CA VAL A 661 -2.46 25.13 -5.92
C VAL A 661 -1.22 24.70 -6.69
N LEU A 662 -0.28 24.07 -6.01
CA LEU A 662 0.82 23.32 -6.59
C LEU A 662 0.36 21.89 -6.82
N SER A 663 0.62 21.33 -7.98
CA SER A 663 0.11 20.02 -8.38
C SER A 663 1.20 19.06 -8.81
N VAL A 664 1.04 17.79 -8.52
CA VAL A 664 1.88 16.70 -9.02
C VAL A 664 1.11 16.00 -10.15
N ALA A 665 1.61 16.09 -11.36
CA ALA A 665 1.02 15.44 -12.51
C ALA A 665 1.29 13.94 -12.49
N GLY A 666 0.31 13.14 -12.90
CA GLY A 666 0.49 11.72 -13.12
C GLY A 666 1.40 11.41 -14.31
N ALA A 667 1.93 10.20 -14.36
CA ALA A 667 2.82 9.77 -15.44
C ALA A 667 2.13 9.87 -16.82
N PRO A 668 2.80 10.39 -17.86
CA PRO A 668 2.32 10.38 -19.22
C PRO A 668 2.26 8.96 -19.77
N ARG A 669 1.85 8.82 -21.02
CA ARG A 669 1.98 7.56 -21.77
C ARG A 669 3.44 7.11 -21.79
N THR A 670 3.67 5.85 -21.38
CA THR A 670 4.99 5.25 -21.35
C THR A 670 5.01 3.91 -22.06
N PHE A 671 6.14 3.56 -22.64
CA PHE A 671 6.39 2.27 -23.28
C PHE A 671 7.67 1.67 -22.71
N GLY A 672 7.78 0.34 -22.80
CA GLY A 672 9.02 -0.33 -22.43
C GLY A 672 9.11 -1.74 -22.98
N VAL A 673 10.33 -2.27 -22.91
CA VAL A 673 10.70 -3.61 -23.32
C VAL A 673 11.36 -4.32 -22.13
N ARG A 674 10.96 -5.55 -21.90
CA ARG A 674 11.48 -6.41 -20.84
C ARG A 674 12.06 -7.68 -21.43
N VAL A 675 13.19 -8.09 -20.90
CA VAL A 675 13.83 -9.38 -21.17
C VAL A 675 14.12 -10.04 -19.82
N ALA A 676 13.63 -11.25 -19.62
CA ALA A 676 13.96 -12.05 -18.46
C ALA A 676 14.40 -13.45 -18.86
N TYR A 677 15.22 -14.08 -18.03
CA TYR A 677 15.69 -15.45 -18.20
C TYR A 677 15.64 -16.19 -16.87
N ASP A 678 14.91 -17.30 -16.87
CA ASP A 678 14.84 -18.26 -15.77
C ASP A 678 15.81 -19.41 -16.05
N PHE A 679 16.70 -19.69 -15.09
CA PHE A 679 17.80 -20.69 -15.24
C PHE A 679 17.89 -21.64 -14.06
#